data_a7b2425cc53112d13529bd59a4766ec0
#
_entry.id   a7b2425cc53112d13529bd59a4766ec0
#
_cell.length_a   1.000
_cell.length_b   1.000
_cell.length_c   1.000
_cell.angle_alpha   90.00
_cell.angle_beta   90.00
_cell.angle_gamma   90.00
#
_symmetry.space_group_name_H-M   'P 1'
#
loop_
_entity.id
_entity.type
_entity.pdbx_description
1 polymer ?
#
loop_
_entity_poly.entity_id
_entity_poly.type
_entity_poly.pdbx_seq_one_letter_code
_entity_poly.pdbx_strand_id
1 'polypeptide(L)'
;GDMEVELSLLSTAAGVERSELRERLATIASLRPFFQPRSVAVVGASRDPASIGGRLLAALRAASFTGALYPVNPNAQDIAGLRAYPSVRAIPDPADLAVIAVPPHALPVVVEDCAARGVRALVVITAGFAEVGAEGRARQDRLLASVRGYGMRMVGPNCLGLLNTDPSVRLNASFSPIFPPAGCMAMASQSGALGLAVLAAAKRLHLGLSTFVSVGNKADVSSNDLLQYWEEDPRTDVILLYQESFGNPRRFARIARRVARRKPIVAVKGGRTGAGRRAAGSHTAALAASDAAVEALFRQTGVIRADTLEELFALAVALGAQPLPKGRRVAIVTNAGGPAILCADRCEAGGLLVPTFSERTQAQLASFLPPTAGLANPVDLIASAGAEEFRQALRVIAGSGEADALIVLYVSAGALDPQSLALAIRDGIASGTDQAPLPVLVCWMGEEEQTSGPNELARLNIPVYEFPETPALVLSKTAAYADWRAQPLGMIPDFDDLDLEQARRLCRRAVDARGAGWLSAEAMREVLTSARLPVAPGGLARTMDDAASLARRVGFPVAVKLASRTVVHKTEVGGVVLNLQDVDAVRRAFAQIRDRLALDNRLEAMDGVIVQPMVSGGVELMVGVTHDPLFGPLIAFGLG
;
A
#
# COMPACT_ATOMS: atom_id res chain seq x y z
N GLY A 1 -17.40 47.09 28.19
CA GLY A 1 -17.88 45.76 28.42
C GLY A 1 -16.89 44.78 27.86
N ASP A 2 -16.22 44.05 28.74
CA ASP A 2 -15.25 43.01 28.37
C ASP A 2 -16.01 41.87 27.70
N MET A 3 -15.52 41.45 26.56
CA MET A 3 -16.06 40.32 25.79
C MET A 3 -15.20 39.08 26.12
N GLU A 4 -15.76 38.18 26.92
CA GLU A 4 -15.11 36.91 27.23
C GLU A 4 -15.40 35.92 26.07
N VAL A 5 -14.37 35.46 25.41
CA VAL A 5 -14.50 34.48 24.31
C VAL A 5 -13.99 33.14 24.81
N GLU A 6 -14.88 32.21 25.04
CA GLU A 6 -14.55 30.83 25.39
C GLU A 6 -14.21 30.05 24.13
N LEU A 7 -12.94 29.71 23.95
CA LEU A 7 -12.48 28.86 22.85
C LEU A 7 -12.37 27.41 23.31
N SER A 8 -13.26 26.57 22.85
CA SER A 8 -13.13 25.12 23.04
C SER A 8 -11.90 24.61 22.28
N LEU A 9 -10.91 24.09 23.02
CA LEU A 9 -9.70 23.44 22.46
C LEU A 9 -9.97 22.02 21.98
N LEU A 10 -11.19 21.50 22.17
CA LEU A 10 -11.61 20.21 21.63
C LEU A 10 -11.93 20.37 20.14
N SER A 11 -11.22 19.66 19.30
CA SER A 11 -11.49 19.63 17.87
C SER A 11 -12.83 18.92 17.59
N THR A 12 -13.83 19.67 17.14
CA THR A 12 -15.07 19.08 16.66
C THR A 12 -14.82 18.30 15.36
N ALA A 13 -15.63 17.26 15.07
CA ALA A 13 -15.55 16.52 13.82
C ALA A 13 -15.54 17.43 12.59
N ALA A 14 -16.43 18.43 12.55
CA ALA A 14 -16.50 19.44 11.48
C ALA A 14 -15.26 20.36 11.43
N GLY A 15 -14.59 20.60 12.57
CA GLY A 15 -13.33 21.33 12.64
C GLY A 15 -12.17 20.55 12.05
N VAL A 16 -12.10 19.25 12.36
CA VAL A 16 -11.13 18.31 11.81
C VAL A 16 -11.28 18.20 10.29
N GLU A 17 -12.48 17.97 9.79
CA GLU A 17 -12.77 17.89 8.35
C GLU A 17 -12.36 19.15 7.60
N ARG A 18 -12.69 20.32 8.14
CA ARG A 18 -12.27 21.61 7.53
C ARG A 18 -10.77 21.78 7.51
N SER A 19 -10.08 21.38 8.58
CA SER A 19 -8.61 21.43 8.64
C SER A 19 -7.98 20.49 7.61
N GLU A 20 -8.49 19.27 7.48
CA GLU A 20 -8.04 18.29 6.50
C GLU A 20 -8.27 18.75 5.06
N LEU A 21 -9.41 19.35 4.78
CA LEU A 21 -9.71 19.92 3.47
C LEU A 21 -8.74 21.06 3.12
N ARG A 22 -8.46 21.96 4.07
CA ARG A 22 -7.49 23.05 3.87
C ARG A 22 -6.08 22.51 3.62
N GLU A 23 -5.63 21.53 4.41
CA GLU A 23 -4.33 20.87 4.22
C GLU A 23 -4.24 20.25 2.82
N ARG A 24 -5.29 19.54 2.38
CA ARG A 24 -5.35 18.92 1.06
C ARG A 24 -5.26 19.94 -0.06
N LEU A 25 -6.09 20.98 -0.03
CA LEU A 25 -6.11 22.02 -1.06
C LEU A 25 -4.76 22.78 -1.13
N ALA A 26 -4.17 23.09 0.02
CA ALA A 26 -2.85 23.71 0.08
C ALA A 26 -1.76 22.79 -0.49
N THR A 27 -1.79 21.50 -0.17
CA THR A 27 -0.86 20.51 -0.73
C THR A 27 -0.99 20.44 -2.26
N ILE A 28 -2.20 20.29 -2.78
CA ILE A 28 -2.47 20.22 -4.23
C ILE A 28 -1.97 21.48 -4.93
N ALA A 29 -2.30 22.65 -4.40
CA ALA A 29 -1.86 23.93 -4.97
C ALA A 29 -0.34 24.08 -4.98
N SER A 30 0.34 23.60 -3.91
CA SER A 30 1.80 23.65 -3.80
C SER A 30 2.52 22.71 -4.77
N LEU A 31 1.85 21.65 -5.26
CA LEU A 31 2.44 20.68 -6.18
C LEU A 31 2.22 21.03 -7.67
N ARG A 32 1.27 21.89 -7.99
CA ARG A 32 1.01 22.30 -9.38
C ARG A 32 2.26 22.77 -10.15
N PRO A 33 3.16 23.58 -9.57
CA PRO A 33 4.36 24.03 -10.27
C PRO A 33 5.32 22.90 -10.67
N PHE A 34 5.27 21.74 -10.03
CA PHE A 34 6.04 20.58 -10.44
C PHE A 34 5.50 19.92 -11.71
N PHE A 35 4.17 19.87 -11.85
CA PHE A 35 3.54 19.11 -12.92
C PHE A 35 3.07 19.96 -14.09
N GLN A 36 2.79 21.24 -13.87
CA GLN A 36 2.28 22.15 -14.87
C GLN A 36 3.09 23.47 -14.92
N PRO A 37 4.45 23.39 -14.98
CA PRO A 37 5.25 24.61 -15.07
C PRO A 37 5.13 25.21 -16.46
N ARG A 38 5.05 26.55 -16.55
CA ARG A 38 5.13 27.30 -17.81
C ARG A 38 6.59 27.55 -18.21
N SER A 39 7.50 27.41 -17.27
CA SER A 39 8.92 27.62 -17.49
C SER A 39 9.77 26.75 -16.56
N VAL A 40 10.91 26.27 -17.07
CA VAL A 40 11.85 25.41 -16.35
C VAL A 40 13.27 25.97 -16.44
N ALA A 41 13.89 26.24 -15.29
CA ALA A 41 15.30 26.53 -15.19
C ALA A 41 16.09 25.22 -14.95
N VAL A 42 17.06 24.91 -15.82
CA VAL A 42 17.96 23.76 -15.65
C VAL A 42 19.29 24.27 -15.08
N VAL A 43 19.45 24.16 -13.74
CA VAL A 43 20.63 24.67 -13.02
C VAL A 43 21.73 23.63 -13.00
N GLY A 44 22.89 23.97 -13.56
CA GLY A 44 23.95 23.03 -13.87
C GLY A 44 23.82 22.42 -15.26
N ALA A 45 23.06 23.04 -16.16
CA ALA A 45 23.01 22.65 -17.57
C ALA A 45 24.40 22.62 -18.19
N SER A 46 24.67 21.68 -19.09
CA SER A 46 26.01 21.44 -19.63
C SER A 46 25.98 21.19 -21.14
N ARG A 47 27.06 21.58 -21.82
CA ARG A 47 27.34 21.22 -23.22
C ARG A 47 27.73 19.75 -23.38
N ASP A 48 28.23 19.14 -22.30
CA ASP A 48 28.55 17.69 -22.30
C ASP A 48 27.26 16.87 -22.18
N PRO A 49 26.90 16.11 -23.23
CA PRO A 49 25.68 15.30 -23.23
C PRO A 49 25.74 14.11 -22.26
N ALA A 50 26.92 13.71 -21.79
CA ALA A 50 27.10 12.64 -20.83
C ALA A 50 26.83 13.11 -19.37
N SER A 51 26.98 14.41 -19.11
CA SER A 51 26.70 15.00 -17.81
C SER A 51 25.21 14.95 -17.45
N ILE A 52 24.89 14.93 -16.16
CA ILE A 52 23.49 14.96 -15.69
C ILE A 52 22.76 16.21 -16.23
N GLY A 53 23.40 17.39 -16.16
CA GLY A 53 22.81 18.62 -16.65
C GLY A 53 22.58 18.65 -18.17
N GLY A 54 23.47 18.03 -18.94
CA GLY A 54 23.30 17.83 -20.38
C GLY A 54 22.12 16.89 -20.70
N ARG A 55 22.03 15.77 -19.98
CA ARG A 55 20.94 14.79 -20.12
C ARG A 55 19.58 15.37 -19.74
N LEU A 56 19.49 16.17 -18.68
CA LEU A 56 18.26 16.87 -18.28
C LEU A 56 17.74 17.80 -19.39
N LEU A 57 18.63 18.64 -19.92
CA LEU A 57 18.24 19.55 -20.99
C LEU A 57 17.85 18.80 -22.28
N ALA A 58 18.57 17.74 -22.61
CA ALA A 58 18.25 16.87 -23.75
C ALA A 58 16.91 16.17 -23.58
N ALA A 59 16.58 15.68 -22.38
CA ALA A 59 15.32 15.02 -22.07
C ALA A 59 14.12 15.96 -22.20
N LEU A 60 14.21 17.19 -21.67
CA LEU A 60 13.17 18.22 -21.81
C LEU A 60 12.91 18.57 -23.29
N ARG A 61 13.96 18.71 -24.08
CA ARG A 61 13.85 18.99 -25.53
C ARG A 61 13.27 17.81 -26.31
N ALA A 62 13.77 16.60 -26.05
CA ALA A 62 13.29 15.38 -26.72
C ALA A 62 11.79 15.13 -26.41
N ALA A 63 11.34 15.42 -25.19
CA ALA A 63 9.94 15.38 -24.83
C ALA A 63 9.10 16.48 -25.52
N SER A 64 9.73 17.49 -26.14
CA SER A 64 9.07 18.67 -26.69
C SER A 64 8.27 19.43 -25.62
N PHE A 65 8.92 19.75 -24.49
CA PHE A 65 8.31 20.54 -23.43
C PHE A 65 7.71 21.84 -24.01
N THR A 66 6.48 22.13 -23.65
CA THR A 66 5.71 23.23 -24.27
C THR A 66 6.02 24.60 -23.71
N GLY A 67 6.68 24.67 -22.55
CA GLY A 67 7.04 25.92 -21.87
C GLY A 67 8.44 26.43 -22.22
N ALA A 68 8.84 27.53 -21.56
CA ALA A 68 10.16 28.12 -21.73
C ALA A 68 11.24 27.32 -21.00
N LEU A 69 12.41 27.17 -21.65
CA LEU A 69 13.59 26.49 -21.07
C LEU A 69 14.72 27.50 -20.86
N TYR A 70 15.25 27.55 -19.65
CA TYR A 70 16.35 28.43 -19.24
C TYR A 70 17.54 27.61 -18.74
N PRO A 71 18.53 27.28 -19.62
CA PRO A 71 19.78 26.70 -19.16
C PRO A 71 20.53 27.68 -18.24
N VAL A 72 20.97 27.21 -17.07
CA VAL A 72 21.75 28.02 -16.12
C VAL A 72 23.11 27.40 -15.94
N ASN A 73 24.17 28.14 -16.36
CA ASN A 73 25.57 27.75 -16.21
C ASN A 73 26.45 29.00 -16.24
N PRO A 74 27.25 29.28 -15.20
CA PRO A 74 28.10 30.48 -15.13
C PRO A 74 29.20 30.54 -16.22
N ASN A 75 29.56 29.40 -16.80
CA ASN A 75 30.67 29.27 -17.74
C ASN A 75 30.24 29.11 -19.20
N ALA A 76 28.95 29.30 -19.52
CA ALA A 76 28.43 29.13 -20.86
C ALA A 76 27.47 30.26 -21.23
N GLN A 77 27.55 30.77 -22.48
CA GLN A 77 26.61 31.72 -23.04
C GLN A 77 25.48 31.06 -23.82
N ASP A 78 25.76 29.88 -24.37
CA ASP A 78 24.83 29.05 -25.13
C ASP A 78 25.01 27.57 -24.78
N ILE A 79 23.91 26.84 -24.66
CA ILE A 79 23.89 25.38 -24.50
C ILE A 79 22.81 24.82 -25.39
N ALA A 80 23.19 23.95 -26.31
CA ALA A 80 22.30 23.30 -27.27
C ALA A 80 21.40 24.27 -28.06
N GLY A 81 21.92 25.44 -28.44
CA GLY A 81 21.20 26.48 -29.19
C GLY A 81 20.23 27.32 -28.35
N LEU A 82 20.26 27.17 -27.04
CA LEU A 82 19.51 28.00 -26.10
C LEU A 82 20.45 28.95 -25.35
N ARG A 83 20.06 30.22 -25.20
CA ARG A 83 20.79 31.15 -24.37
C ARG A 83 20.92 30.64 -22.94
N ALA A 84 22.13 30.58 -22.44
CA ALA A 84 22.42 30.20 -21.05
C ALA A 84 22.59 31.44 -20.18
N TYR A 85 22.19 31.32 -18.91
CA TYR A 85 22.24 32.39 -17.92
C TYR A 85 23.26 32.05 -16.84
N PRO A 86 24.01 33.01 -16.30
CA PRO A 86 25.04 32.73 -15.31
C PRO A 86 24.46 32.29 -13.94
N SER A 87 23.24 32.69 -13.62
CA SER A 87 22.51 32.29 -12.41
C SER A 87 21.00 32.31 -12.67
N VAL A 88 20.21 31.73 -11.76
CA VAL A 88 18.75 31.80 -11.84
C VAL A 88 18.25 33.23 -11.73
N ARG A 89 18.92 34.06 -10.94
CA ARG A 89 18.62 35.49 -10.78
C ARG A 89 18.76 36.28 -12.09
N ALA A 90 19.61 35.85 -12.99
CA ALA A 90 19.87 36.52 -14.27
C ALA A 90 18.82 36.15 -15.36
N ILE A 91 17.92 35.23 -15.10
CA ILE A 91 16.83 34.89 -16.04
C ILE A 91 15.88 36.08 -16.14
N PRO A 92 15.51 36.56 -17.34
CA PRO A 92 14.66 37.76 -17.47
C PRO A 92 13.23 37.52 -17.03
N ASP A 93 12.67 36.33 -17.30
CA ASP A 93 11.29 35.99 -17.02
C ASP A 93 11.17 35.14 -15.73
N PRO A 94 9.98 35.03 -15.11
CA PRO A 94 9.75 34.15 -13.99
C PRO A 94 9.98 32.68 -14.37
N ALA A 95 10.63 31.91 -13.49
CA ALA A 95 10.78 30.46 -13.62
C ALA A 95 9.88 29.75 -12.59
N ASP A 96 8.97 28.91 -13.07
CA ASP A 96 8.03 28.20 -12.19
C ASP A 96 8.70 26.99 -11.49
N LEU A 97 9.60 26.28 -12.18
CA LEU A 97 10.30 25.08 -11.73
C LEU A 97 11.83 25.24 -11.95
N ALA A 98 12.62 24.88 -10.96
CA ALA A 98 14.07 24.73 -11.10
C ALA A 98 14.48 23.25 -10.92
N VAL A 99 15.16 22.69 -11.93
CA VAL A 99 15.77 21.35 -11.87
C VAL A 99 17.26 21.54 -11.64
N ILE A 100 17.75 21.03 -10.50
CA ILE A 100 19.07 21.41 -9.97
C ILE A 100 20.01 20.20 -9.97
N ALA A 101 21.11 20.32 -10.70
CA ALA A 101 22.16 19.32 -10.84
C ALA A 101 23.56 19.95 -10.66
N VAL A 102 23.78 20.60 -9.52
CA VAL A 102 25.06 21.22 -9.13
C VAL A 102 25.63 20.52 -7.89
N PRO A 103 26.94 20.68 -7.59
CA PRO A 103 27.52 20.11 -6.36
C PRO A 103 26.81 20.61 -5.09
N PRO A 104 26.76 19.78 -4.01
CA PRO A 104 26.00 20.11 -2.79
C PRO A 104 26.36 21.46 -2.15
N HIS A 105 27.62 21.89 -2.22
CA HIS A 105 28.07 23.16 -1.66
C HIS A 105 27.52 24.39 -2.38
N ALA A 106 27.12 24.27 -3.65
CA ALA A 106 26.56 25.36 -4.43
C ALA A 106 25.05 25.55 -4.21
N LEU A 107 24.37 24.53 -3.63
CA LEU A 107 22.90 24.57 -3.47
C LEU A 107 22.38 25.75 -2.64
N PRO A 108 22.99 26.18 -1.52
CA PRO A 108 22.46 27.31 -0.75
C PRO A 108 22.28 28.57 -1.59
N VAL A 109 23.28 28.94 -2.38
CA VAL A 109 23.23 30.12 -3.25
C VAL A 109 22.18 29.95 -4.35
N VAL A 110 22.08 28.74 -4.93
CA VAL A 110 21.06 28.45 -5.95
C VAL A 110 19.64 28.58 -5.39
N VAL A 111 19.42 28.10 -4.15
CA VAL A 111 18.11 28.21 -3.47
C VAL A 111 17.73 29.67 -3.23
N GLU A 112 18.68 30.50 -2.79
CA GLU A 112 18.49 31.95 -2.61
C GLU A 112 18.15 32.65 -3.94
N ASP A 113 18.86 32.29 -5.02
CA ASP A 113 18.59 32.84 -6.36
C ASP A 113 17.22 32.42 -6.88
N CYS A 114 16.82 31.17 -6.64
CA CYS A 114 15.48 30.66 -6.94
C CYS A 114 14.39 31.44 -6.18
N ALA A 115 14.60 31.66 -4.87
CA ALA A 115 13.69 32.44 -4.04
C ALA A 115 13.55 33.88 -4.54
N ALA A 116 14.68 34.55 -4.80
CA ALA A 116 14.69 35.92 -5.33
C ALA A 116 13.99 36.06 -6.69
N ARG A 117 13.92 34.97 -7.47
CA ARG A 117 13.26 34.93 -8.79
C ARG A 117 11.81 34.43 -8.71
N GLY A 118 11.31 34.09 -7.54
CA GLY A 118 9.94 33.64 -7.33
C GLY A 118 9.67 32.19 -7.77
N VAL A 119 10.71 31.35 -7.90
CA VAL A 119 10.56 29.93 -8.15
C VAL A 119 9.82 29.28 -6.99
N ARG A 120 8.85 28.42 -7.29
CA ARG A 120 8.02 27.76 -6.27
C ARG A 120 8.33 26.28 -6.10
N ALA A 121 8.89 25.63 -7.10
CA ALA A 121 9.16 24.19 -7.12
C ALA A 121 10.62 23.91 -7.47
N LEU A 122 11.26 23.06 -6.66
CA LEU A 122 12.63 22.62 -6.85
C LEU A 122 12.68 21.10 -7.04
N VAL A 123 13.35 20.62 -8.08
CA VAL A 123 13.74 19.22 -8.25
C VAL A 123 15.23 19.12 -8.07
N VAL A 124 15.65 18.56 -6.93
CA VAL A 124 17.08 18.47 -6.57
C VAL A 124 17.61 17.07 -6.90
N ILE A 125 18.28 16.98 -8.06
CA ILE A 125 18.90 15.73 -8.52
C ILE A 125 20.12 15.37 -7.69
N THR A 126 20.85 16.39 -7.24
CA THR A 126 22.10 16.29 -6.49
C THR A 126 22.02 15.31 -5.33
N ALA A 127 23.01 14.41 -5.24
CA ALA A 127 23.25 13.49 -4.12
C ALA A 127 24.24 14.10 -3.10
N GLY A 128 24.52 13.40 -2.00
CA GLY A 128 25.45 13.82 -0.94
C GLY A 128 24.71 14.41 0.27
N PHE A 129 23.52 13.89 0.58
CA PHE A 129 22.66 14.32 1.67
C PHE A 129 22.44 13.19 2.69
N ALA A 130 21.23 12.93 3.17
CA ALA A 130 20.97 11.98 4.25
C ALA A 130 21.48 10.55 3.97
N GLU A 131 21.63 10.16 2.70
CA GLU A 131 22.14 8.86 2.27
C GLU A 131 23.64 8.66 2.56
N VAL A 132 24.39 9.73 2.79
CA VAL A 132 25.84 9.63 3.13
C VAL A 132 26.11 9.76 4.63
N GLY A 133 25.09 9.65 5.49
CA GLY A 133 25.22 9.61 6.93
C GLY A 133 24.88 10.92 7.65
N ALA A 134 25.39 11.10 8.88
CA ALA A 134 24.97 12.17 9.77
C ALA A 134 25.25 13.58 9.25
N GLU A 135 26.43 13.82 8.66
CA GLU A 135 26.78 15.11 8.08
C GLU A 135 25.89 15.45 6.89
N GLY A 136 25.63 14.45 6.03
CA GLY A 136 24.70 14.59 4.90
C GLY A 136 23.28 14.89 5.37
N ARG A 137 22.83 14.27 6.46
CA ARG A 137 21.53 14.55 7.08
C ARG A 137 21.44 15.99 7.57
N ALA A 138 22.44 16.47 8.31
CA ALA A 138 22.49 17.86 8.76
C ALA A 138 22.47 18.87 7.58
N ARG A 139 23.13 18.51 6.46
CA ARG A 139 23.07 19.29 5.21
C ARG A 139 21.68 19.32 4.60
N GLN A 140 21.00 18.16 4.59
CA GLN A 140 19.61 18.06 4.12
C GLN A 140 18.65 18.88 4.96
N ASP A 141 18.79 18.84 6.28
CA ASP A 141 17.92 19.57 7.20
C ASP A 141 18.06 21.09 7.01
N ARG A 142 19.29 21.58 6.83
CA ARG A 142 19.54 23.00 6.50
C ARG A 142 18.94 23.39 5.15
N LEU A 143 19.11 22.55 4.12
CA LEU A 143 18.51 22.78 2.80
C LEU A 143 16.99 22.86 2.91
N LEU A 144 16.36 21.91 3.60
CA LEU A 144 14.92 21.88 3.80
C LEU A 144 14.40 23.12 4.55
N ALA A 145 15.12 23.55 5.60
CA ALA A 145 14.76 24.76 6.34
C ALA A 145 14.78 26.00 5.44
N SER A 146 15.80 26.16 4.59
CA SER A 146 15.90 27.27 3.64
C SER A 146 14.77 27.23 2.60
N VAL A 147 14.52 26.06 1.98
CA VAL A 147 13.47 25.89 0.97
C VAL A 147 12.10 26.26 1.54
N ARG A 148 11.78 25.75 2.74
CA ARG A 148 10.51 26.05 3.42
C ARG A 148 10.43 27.50 3.90
N GLY A 149 11.54 28.04 4.38
CA GLY A 149 11.62 29.45 4.82
C GLY A 149 11.27 30.44 3.68
N TYR A 150 11.61 30.09 2.46
CA TYR A 150 11.22 30.87 1.27
C TYR A 150 9.85 30.49 0.67
N GLY A 151 9.10 29.60 1.30
CA GLY A 151 7.78 29.16 0.81
C GLY A 151 7.82 28.28 -0.44
N MET A 152 8.98 27.71 -0.77
CA MET A 152 9.15 26.77 -1.89
C MET A 152 8.88 25.32 -1.46
N ARG A 153 8.64 24.45 -2.45
CA ARG A 153 8.56 23.00 -2.25
C ARG A 153 9.69 22.30 -2.99
N MET A 154 10.07 21.10 -2.52
CA MET A 154 11.22 20.36 -3.06
C MET A 154 10.92 18.87 -3.26
N VAL A 155 11.21 18.34 -4.46
CA VAL A 155 11.34 16.91 -4.75
C VAL A 155 12.81 16.53 -4.66
N GLY A 156 13.12 15.41 -4.01
CA GLY A 156 14.48 14.98 -3.72
C GLY A 156 14.94 15.36 -2.31
N PRO A 157 16.24 15.63 -2.05
CA PRO A 157 17.37 15.46 -2.98
C PRO A 157 17.66 14.01 -3.37
N ASN A 158 18.73 13.78 -4.16
CA ASN A 158 19.14 12.44 -4.59
C ASN A 158 18.01 11.69 -5.32
N CYS A 159 17.45 12.28 -6.36
CA CYS A 159 16.34 11.72 -7.14
C CYS A 159 16.65 11.66 -8.64
N LEU A 160 15.88 10.86 -9.38
CA LEU A 160 15.94 10.82 -10.86
C LEU A 160 15.32 12.08 -11.49
N GLY A 161 14.35 12.68 -10.80
CA GLY A 161 13.52 13.74 -11.33
C GLY A 161 12.05 13.34 -11.47
N LEU A 162 11.32 14.06 -12.28
CA LEU A 162 9.90 13.81 -12.54
C LEU A 162 9.54 14.01 -14.01
N LEU A 163 8.41 13.46 -14.42
CA LEU A 163 7.83 13.72 -15.74
C LEU A 163 6.30 13.83 -15.66
N ASN A 164 5.75 14.56 -16.63
CA ASN A 164 4.34 14.64 -16.93
C ASN A 164 4.14 14.47 -18.44
N THR A 165 3.35 13.47 -18.82
CA THR A 165 3.11 13.11 -20.22
C THR A 165 1.95 13.88 -20.86
N ASP A 166 1.29 14.77 -20.10
CA ASP A 166 0.21 15.59 -20.62
C ASP A 166 0.63 16.23 -21.96
N PRO A 167 -0.13 16.02 -23.05
CA PRO A 167 0.17 16.63 -24.34
C PRO A 167 0.29 18.15 -24.31
N SER A 168 -0.38 18.82 -23.38
CA SER A 168 -0.30 20.27 -23.18
C SER A 168 0.95 20.72 -22.43
N VAL A 169 1.68 19.81 -21.78
CA VAL A 169 2.87 20.10 -20.95
C VAL A 169 4.12 19.41 -21.44
N ARG A 170 4.08 18.10 -21.66
CA ARG A 170 5.17 17.23 -22.15
C ARG A 170 6.48 17.41 -21.40
N LEU A 171 6.41 17.38 -20.08
CA LEU A 171 7.55 17.63 -19.19
C LEU A 171 8.36 16.35 -18.96
N ASN A 172 9.64 16.36 -19.29
CA ASN A 172 10.62 15.35 -18.81
C ASN A 172 11.73 16.06 -18.02
N ALA A 173 11.44 16.42 -16.80
CA ALA A 173 12.38 17.00 -15.84
C ALA A 173 13.17 15.90 -15.10
N SER A 174 13.63 14.88 -15.83
CA SER A 174 14.49 13.80 -15.34
C SER A 174 15.69 13.63 -16.26
N PHE A 175 16.74 12.97 -15.78
CA PHE A 175 17.87 12.61 -16.63
C PHE A 175 17.67 11.26 -17.36
N SER A 176 16.42 10.73 -17.39
CA SER A 176 16.06 9.57 -18.19
C SER A 176 15.88 9.95 -19.66
N PRO A 177 16.47 9.21 -20.62
CA PRO A 177 16.18 9.41 -22.04
C PRO A 177 14.81 8.85 -22.45
N ILE A 178 14.12 8.14 -21.53
CA ILE A 178 12.86 7.48 -21.80
C ILE A 178 11.70 8.40 -21.41
N PHE A 179 10.84 8.68 -22.39
CA PHE A 179 9.57 9.34 -22.19
C PHE A 179 8.46 8.33 -22.53
N PRO A 180 7.71 7.83 -21.54
CA PRO A 180 6.68 6.80 -21.77
C PRO A 180 5.48 7.39 -22.52
N PRO A 181 4.60 6.53 -23.09
CA PRO A 181 3.35 6.99 -23.67
C PRO A 181 2.46 7.67 -22.61
N ALA A 182 1.64 8.61 -23.06
CA ALA A 182 0.64 9.24 -22.23
C ALA A 182 -0.46 8.23 -21.84
N GLY A 183 -0.97 8.34 -20.62
CA GLY A 183 -2.04 7.49 -20.11
C GLY A 183 -2.50 7.87 -18.71
N CYS A 184 -3.11 6.91 -18.01
CA CYS A 184 -3.85 7.16 -16.77
C CYS A 184 -3.14 6.69 -15.49
N MET A 185 -1.88 6.26 -15.56
CA MET A 185 -1.18 5.74 -14.38
C MET A 185 -0.21 6.77 -13.82
N ALA A 186 -0.31 7.09 -12.55
CA ALA A 186 0.68 7.90 -11.85
C ALA A 186 1.62 7.00 -11.03
N MET A 187 2.92 7.32 -10.99
CA MET A 187 3.87 6.52 -10.23
C MET A 187 4.83 7.35 -9.40
N ALA A 188 5.03 6.93 -8.14
CA ALA A 188 6.11 7.41 -7.29
C ALA A 188 7.12 6.30 -6.99
N SER A 189 8.42 6.63 -7.12
CA SER A 189 9.52 5.73 -6.74
C SER A 189 10.46 6.41 -5.75
N GLN A 190 10.83 5.69 -4.68
CA GLN A 190 11.89 6.15 -3.76
C GLN A 190 13.30 5.84 -4.28
N SER A 191 13.42 4.92 -5.25
CA SER A 191 14.69 4.60 -5.89
C SER A 191 14.79 5.26 -7.26
N GLY A 192 15.82 6.08 -7.48
CA GLY A 192 16.10 6.71 -8.77
C GLY A 192 16.54 5.69 -9.83
N ALA A 193 17.42 4.77 -9.48
CA ALA A 193 17.89 3.72 -10.39
C ALA A 193 16.76 2.79 -10.82
N LEU A 194 15.90 2.38 -9.86
CA LEU A 194 14.74 1.58 -10.18
C LEU A 194 13.75 2.36 -11.05
N GLY A 195 13.65 3.69 -10.87
CA GLY A 195 12.84 4.55 -11.73
C GLY A 195 13.21 4.46 -13.20
N LEU A 196 14.50 4.36 -13.55
CA LEU A 196 14.92 4.14 -14.94
C LEU A 196 14.42 2.81 -15.51
N ALA A 197 14.55 1.73 -14.72
CA ALA A 197 14.07 0.40 -15.13
C ALA A 197 12.54 0.37 -15.30
N VAL A 198 11.84 1.05 -14.40
CA VAL A 198 10.37 1.22 -14.44
C VAL A 198 9.93 1.97 -15.71
N LEU A 199 10.57 3.09 -16.04
CA LEU A 199 10.25 3.84 -17.26
C LEU A 199 10.51 3.02 -18.51
N ALA A 200 11.59 2.21 -18.53
CA ALA A 200 11.87 1.29 -19.61
C ALA A 200 10.81 0.20 -19.75
N ALA A 201 10.38 -0.39 -18.62
CA ALA A 201 9.31 -1.38 -18.60
C ALA A 201 7.97 -0.77 -19.04
N ALA A 202 7.62 0.41 -18.56
CA ALA A 202 6.40 1.13 -18.96
C ALA A 202 6.36 1.35 -20.47
N LYS A 203 7.47 1.77 -21.07
CA LYS A 203 7.57 1.94 -22.53
C LYS A 203 7.40 0.60 -23.27
N ARG A 204 8.07 -0.46 -22.82
CA ARG A 204 8.00 -1.80 -23.43
C ARG A 204 6.59 -2.41 -23.35
N LEU A 205 5.94 -2.26 -22.19
CA LEU A 205 4.61 -2.80 -21.93
C LEU A 205 3.49 -1.84 -22.42
N HIS A 206 3.83 -0.75 -23.11
CA HIS A 206 2.89 0.28 -23.56
C HIS A 206 2.01 0.83 -22.44
N LEU A 207 2.52 0.83 -21.19
CA LEU A 207 1.85 1.42 -20.05
C LEU A 207 1.83 2.94 -20.16
N GLY A 208 0.65 3.49 -20.31
CA GLY A 208 0.46 4.93 -20.36
C GLY A 208 0.58 5.55 -18.97
N LEU A 209 1.64 6.35 -18.76
CA LEU A 209 1.78 7.10 -17.52
C LEU A 209 1.14 8.49 -17.68
N SER A 210 0.46 8.99 -16.63
CA SER A 210 0.09 10.40 -16.51
C SER A 210 1.27 11.20 -15.98
N THR A 211 1.87 10.74 -14.89
CA THR A 211 3.02 11.34 -14.24
C THR A 211 3.93 10.28 -13.60
N PHE A 212 5.22 10.60 -13.49
CA PHE A 212 6.18 9.82 -12.70
C PHE A 212 7.00 10.76 -11.83
N VAL A 213 7.24 10.38 -10.57
CA VAL A 213 8.07 11.13 -9.61
C VAL A 213 9.06 10.20 -8.91
N SER A 214 10.35 10.49 -9.06
CA SER A 214 11.35 9.92 -8.16
C SER A 214 11.51 10.85 -6.96
N VAL A 215 11.09 10.41 -5.78
CA VAL A 215 11.13 11.27 -4.59
C VAL A 215 12.49 11.26 -3.88
N GLY A 216 13.42 10.39 -4.27
CA GLY A 216 14.75 10.31 -3.68
C GLY A 216 14.72 10.18 -2.15
N ASN A 217 15.48 11.04 -1.46
CA ASN A 217 15.47 11.09 0.00
C ASN A 217 14.14 11.57 0.60
N LYS A 218 13.20 12.08 -0.21
CA LYS A 218 11.87 12.61 0.19
C LYS A 218 11.94 13.57 1.38
N ALA A 219 12.86 14.52 1.32
CA ALA A 219 13.07 15.48 2.42
C ALA A 219 11.86 16.40 2.64
N ASP A 220 11.12 16.75 1.58
CA ASP A 220 9.91 17.58 1.64
C ASP A 220 8.71 16.87 1.00
N VAL A 221 8.65 16.78 -0.33
CA VAL A 221 7.57 16.10 -1.03
C VAL A 221 7.71 14.60 -0.89
N SER A 222 6.65 13.94 -0.44
CA SER A 222 6.57 12.52 -0.18
C SER A 222 5.42 11.86 -0.94
N SER A 223 5.33 10.53 -0.89
CA SER A 223 4.19 9.80 -1.45
C SER A 223 2.85 10.26 -0.88
N ASN A 224 2.81 10.74 0.38
CA ASN A 224 1.60 11.27 1.01
C ASN A 224 1.09 12.53 0.33
N ASP A 225 1.99 13.39 -0.13
CA ASP A 225 1.64 14.61 -0.84
C ASP A 225 1.19 14.29 -2.26
N LEU A 226 1.89 13.37 -2.94
CA LEU A 226 1.56 12.92 -4.29
C LEU A 226 0.22 12.20 -4.35
N LEU A 227 -0.11 11.35 -3.36
CA LEU A 227 -1.44 10.71 -3.28
C LEU A 227 -2.56 11.74 -3.24
N GLN A 228 -2.42 12.85 -2.51
CA GLN A 228 -3.41 13.90 -2.45
C GLN A 228 -3.54 14.66 -3.79
N TYR A 229 -2.42 14.87 -4.48
CA TYR A 229 -2.44 15.49 -5.81
C TYR A 229 -3.14 14.58 -6.83
N TRP A 230 -2.77 13.30 -6.89
CA TRP A 230 -3.33 12.34 -7.83
C TRP A 230 -4.77 11.97 -7.55
N GLU A 231 -5.24 12.12 -6.32
CA GLU A 231 -6.66 11.96 -5.98
C GLU A 231 -7.56 12.87 -6.83
N GLU A 232 -7.13 14.10 -7.05
CA GLU A 232 -7.88 15.10 -7.78
C GLU A 232 -7.44 15.26 -9.26
N ASP A 233 -6.32 14.66 -9.67
CA ASP A 233 -5.86 14.72 -11.04
C ASP A 233 -6.79 13.90 -11.96
N PRO A 234 -7.51 14.53 -12.90
CA PRO A 234 -8.47 13.83 -13.76
C PRO A 234 -7.80 12.88 -14.77
N ARG A 235 -6.49 13.00 -14.97
CA ARG A 235 -5.73 12.15 -15.87
C ARG A 235 -5.16 10.90 -15.19
N THR A 236 -5.30 10.80 -13.88
CA THR A 236 -4.79 9.66 -13.09
C THR A 236 -5.94 8.79 -12.63
N ASP A 237 -5.99 7.54 -13.07
CA ASP A 237 -6.97 6.55 -12.63
C ASP A 237 -6.35 5.48 -11.72
N VAL A 238 -5.05 5.18 -11.89
CA VAL A 238 -4.31 4.17 -11.12
C VAL A 238 -3.05 4.78 -10.54
N ILE A 239 -2.76 4.48 -9.28
CA ILE A 239 -1.56 4.98 -8.60
C ILE A 239 -0.63 3.83 -8.25
N LEU A 240 0.63 3.94 -8.66
CA LEU A 240 1.68 2.95 -8.44
C LEU A 240 2.73 3.50 -7.49
N LEU A 241 3.10 2.71 -6.48
CA LEU A 241 4.08 3.13 -5.48
C LEU A 241 5.21 2.09 -5.34
N TYR A 242 6.44 2.53 -5.47
CA TYR A 242 7.60 1.80 -4.95
C TYR A 242 8.09 2.49 -3.68
N GLN A 243 7.98 1.81 -2.54
CA GLN A 243 8.26 2.40 -1.23
C GLN A 243 9.28 1.59 -0.42
N GLU A 244 10.29 2.27 0.10
CA GLU A 244 11.23 1.72 1.07
C GLU A 244 10.83 2.11 2.50
N SER A 245 10.23 3.29 2.68
CA SER A 245 9.70 3.78 3.95
C SER A 245 8.50 4.71 3.76
N PHE A 246 7.60 4.77 4.76
CA PHE A 246 6.38 5.59 4.69
C PHE A 246 6.59 7.06 5.10
N GLY A 247 7.68 7.37 5.83
CA GLY A 247 7.83 8.64 6.52
C GLY A 247 6.87 8.71 7.72
N ASN A 248 5.67 9.23 7.52
CA ASN A 248 4.60 9.22 8.52
C ASN A 248 3.51 8.20 8.13
N PRO A 249 3.52 6.98 8.67
CA PRO A 249 2.59 5.92 8.30
C PRO A 249 1.14 6.21 8.72
N ARG A 250 0.91 6.97 9.78
CA ARG A 250 -0.45 7.38 10.19
C ARG A 250 -1.09 8.33 9.18
N ARG A 251 -0.29 9.32 8.70
CA ARG A 251 -0.72 10.21 7.63
C ARG A 251 -0.98 9.42 6.34
N PHE A 252 -0.08 8.48 6.02
CA PHE A 252 -0.26 7.57 4.88
C PHE A 252 -1.57 6.78 5.00
N ALA A 253 -1.83 6.14 6.14
CA ALA A 253 -3.04 5.36 6.38
C ALA A 253 -4.33 6.16 6.10
N ARG A 254 -4.41 7.37 6.64
CA ARG A 254 -5.56 8.27 6.47
C ARG A 254 -5.77 8.67 5.02
N ILE A 255 -4.70 9.10 4.34
CA ILE A 255 -4.75 9.53 2.95
C ILE A 255 -5.04 8.35 2.02
N ALA A 256 -4.28 7.25 2.15
CA ALA A 256 -4.42 6.08 1.30
C ALA A 256 -5.81 5.45 1.38
N ARG A 257 -6.39 5.33 2.60
CA ARG A 257 -7.76 4.83 2.78
C ARG A 257 -8.81 5.66 2.04
N ARG A 258 -8.65 6.99 2.02
CA ARG A 258 -9.55 7.89 1.29
C ARG A 258 -9.33 7.77 -0.22
N VAL A 259 -8.09 7.82 -0.67
CA VAL A 259 -7.73 7.77 -2.10
C VAL A 259 -8.11 6.41 -2.69
N ALA A 260 -7.81 5.30 -2.01
CA ALA A 260 -8.12 3.96 -2.48
C ALA A 260 -9.63 3.69 -2.67
N ARG A 261 -10.51 4.46 -2.04
CA ARG A 261 -11.96 4.40 -2.32
C ARG A 261 -12.33 4.97 -3.69
N ARG A 262 -11.49 5.83 -4.25
CA ARG A 262 -11.73 6.51 -5.52
C ARG A 262 -10.87 5.93 -6.65
N LYS A 263 -9.59 5.71 -6.38
CA LYS A 263 -8.57 5.26 -7.35
C LYS A 263 -7.74 4.13 -6.73
N PRO A 264 -7.54 3.00 -7.41
CA PRO A 264 -6.70 1.93 -6.89
C PRO A 264 -5.26 2.39 -6.71
N ILE A 265 -4.68 1.97 -5.58
CA ILE A 265 -3.27 2.18 -5.25
C ILE A 265 -2.61 0.81 -5.21
N VAL A 266 -1.62 0.59 -6.06
CA VAL A 266 -0.80 -0.63 -6.05
C VAL A 266 0.58 -0.29 -5.50
N ALA A 267 1.07 -1.05 -4.53
CA ALA A 267 2.34 -0.73 -3.88
C ALA A 267 3.27 -1.94 -3.74
N VAL A 268 4.53 -1.75 -4.12
CA VAL A 268 5.64 -2.64 -3.77
C VAL A 268 6.39 -2.03 -2.59
N LYS A 269 6.54 -2.81 -1.51
CA LYS A 269 7.31 -2.41 -0.32
C LYS A 269 8.66 -3.13 -0.31
N GLY A 270 9.74 -2.36 -0.46
CA GLY A 270 11.11 -2.84 -0.26
C GLY A 270 11.45 -3.06 1.21
N GLY A 271 12.43 -3.93 1.50
CA GLY A 271 12.92 -4.18 2.87
C GLY A 271 11.99 -5.05 3.73
N ARG A 272 11.36 -6.07 3.16
CA ARG A 272 10.42 -6.99 3.83
C ARG A 272 11.12 -7.96 4.79
N THR A 273 12.21 -8.57 4.34
CA THR A 273 12.98 -9.58 5.08
C THR A 273 14.06 -8.95 5.95
N GLY A 274 14.65 -9.72 6.87
CA GLY A 274 15.78 -9.25 7.68
C GLY A 274 16.96 -8.75 6.82
N ALA A 275 17.29 -9.46 5.73
CA ALA A 275 18.34 -9.04 4.80
C ALA A 275 17.94 -7.78 4.03
N GLY A 276 16.71 -7.74 3.53
CA GLY A 276 16.17 -6.55 2.84
C GLY A 276 16.11 -5.32 3.74
N ARG A 277 15.78 -5.48 5.03
CA ARG A 277 15.79 -4.38 6.01
C ARG A 277 17.19 -3.83 6.25
N ARG A 278 18.21 -4.70 6.37
CA ARG A 278 19.61 -4.24 6.50
C ARG A 278 20.06 -3.46 5.26
N ALA A 279 19.72 -3.96 4.06
CA ALA A 279 20.02 -3.28 2.81
C ALA A 279 19.30 -1.91 2.72
N ALA A 280 18.01 -1.85 3.02
CA ALA A 280 17.25 -0.61 3.05
C ALA A 280 17.76 0.39 4.11
N GLY A 281 18.14 -0.08 5.30
CA GLY A 281 18.72 0.75 6.35
C GLY A 281 20.05 1.38 5.95
N SER A 282 20.88 0.66 5.21
CA SER A 282 22.15 1.18 4.64
C SER A 282 21.90 2.22 3.54
N HIS A 283 20.77 2.10 2.82
CA HIS A 283 20.47 2.95 1.67
C HIS A 283 19.68 4.21 2.03
N THR A 284 18.77 4.14 3.01
CA THR A 284 17.84 5.24 3.32
C THR A 284 17.98 5.78 4.74
N ALA A 285 18.80 5.17 5.60
CA ALA A 285 18.94 5.50 7.04
C ALA A 285 17.59 5.55 7.79
N ALA A 286 16.53 4.94 7.27
CA ALA A 286 15.21 4.90 7.86
C ALA A 286 14.97 3.60 8.63
N LEU A 287 14.27 3.70 9.77
CA LEU A 287 13.79 2.52 10.50
C LEU A 287 12.87 1.69 9.59
N ALA A 288 13.15 0.41 9.47
CA ALA A 288 12.36 -0.50 8.67
C ALA A 288 11.16 -1.03 9.48
N ALA A 289 9.96 -0.86 8.93
CA ALA A 289 8.73 -1.39 9.50
C ALA A 289 8.69 -2.92 9.50
N SER A 290 7.95 -3.53 10.44
CA SER A 290 7.67 -4.95 10.37
C SER A 290 6.77 -5.28 9.17
N ASP A 291 7.02 -6.39 8.48
CA ASP A 291 6.23 -6.76 7.29
C ASP A 291 4.76 -7.02 7.63
N ALA A 292 4.50 -7.60 8.81
CA ALA A 292 3.14 -7.82 9.32
C ALA A 292 2.37 -6.50 9.53
N ALA A 293 3.04 -5.46 10.07
CA ALA A 293 2.42 -4.14 10.24
C ALA A 293 2.15 -3.46 8.89
N VAL A 294 3.03 -3.64 7.90
CA VAL A 294 2.82 -3.13 6.53
C VAL A 294 1.64 -3.85 5.87
N GLU A 295 1.55 -5.18 6.02
CA GLU A 295 0.43 -5.96 5.49
C GLU A 295 -0.90 -5.52 6.10
N ALA A 296 -0.94 -5.36 7.42
CA ALA A 296 -2.12 -4.86 8.13
C ALA A 296 -2.51 -3.45 7.65
N LEU A 297 -1.53 -2.55 7.48
CA LEU A 297 -1.75 -1.20 6.95
C LEU A 297 -2.37 -1.24 5.55
N PHE A 298 -1.81 -2.02 4.63
CA PHE A 298 -2.31 -2.09 3.25
C PHE A 298 -3.71 -2.67 3.19
N ARG A 299 -3.97 -3.78 3.90
CA ARG A 299 -5.31 -4.37 4.01
C ARG A 299 -6.34 -3.39 4.59
N GLN A 300 -5.97 -2.64 5.64
CA GLN A 300 -6.85 -1.67 6.28
C GLN A 300 -7.17 -0.47 5.37
N THR A 301 -6.22 -0.07 4.53
CA THR A 301 -6.31 1.12 3.69
C THR A 301 -6.77 0.83 2.25
N GLY A 302 -6.92 -0.44 1.88
CA GLY A 302 -7.29 -0.85 0.52
C GLY A 302 -6.16 -0.68 -0.50
N VAL A 303 -4.92 -0.55 -0.04
CA VAL A 303 -3.76 -0.57 -0.91
C VAL A 303 -3.50 -1.99 -1.38
N ILE A 304 -3.47 -2.20 -2.69
CA ILE A 304 -3.18 -3.49 -3.29
C ILE A 304 -1.68 -3.75 -3.18
N ARG A 305 -1.31 -4.76 -2.41
CA ARG A 305 0.09 -5.14 -2.26
C ARG A 305 0.56 -5.96 -3.45
N ALA A 306 1.62 -5.51 -4.09
CA ALA A 306 2.40 -6.28 -5.05
C ALA A 306 3.70 -6.74 -4.39
N ASP A 307 4.09 -8.00 -4.61
CA ASP A 307 5.29 -8.58 -4.03
C ASP A 307 6.53 -8.37 -4.90
N THR A 308 6.32 -8.17 -6.20
CA THR A 308 7.36 -7.92 -7.20
C THR A 308 6.97 -6.74 -8.09
N LEU A 309 7.93 -6.22 -8.85
CA LEU A 309 7.64 -5.20 -9.88
C LEU A 309 6.85 -5.77 -11.06
N GLU A 310 7.08 -7.02 -11.39
CA GLU A 310 6.32 -7.73 -12.42
C GLU A 310 4.84 -7.78 -12.06
N GLU A 311 4.54 -8.14 -10.83
CA GLU A 311 3.18 -8.13 -10.28
C GLU A 311 2.57 -6.72 -10.23
N LEU A 312 3.38 -5.70 -9.86
CA LEU A 312 2.95 -4.29 -9.90
C LEU A 312 2.47 -3.91 -11.31
N PHE A 313 3.25 -4.27 -12.33
CA PHE A 313 2.90 -3.96 -13.71
C PHE A 313 1.73 -4.78 -14.22
N ALA A 314 1.66 -6.08 -13.88
CA ALA A 314 0.53 -6.92 -14.24
C ALA A 314 -0.79 -6.37 -13.69
N LEU A 315 -0.81 -5.93 -12.43
CA LEU A 315 -1.96 -5.26 -11.83
C LEU A 315 -2.27 -3.91 -12.49
N ALA A 316 -1.22 -3.12 -12.80
CA ALA A 316 -1.38 -1.82 -13.44
C ALA A 316 -2.07 -1.94 -14.80
N VAL A 317 -1.64 -2.89 -15.64
CA VAL A 317 -2.26 -3.14 -16.95
C VAL A 317 -3.75 -3.44 -16.81
N ALA A 318 -4.12 -4.34 -15.90
CA ALA A 318 -5.53 -4.70 -15.69
C ALA A 318 -6.37 -3.54 -15.15
N LEU A 319 -5.88 -2.87 -14.09
CA LEU A 319 -6.60 -1.78 -13.43
C LEU A 319 -6.76 -0.54 -14.32
N GLY A 320 -5.84 -0.32 -15.26
CA GLY A 320 -5.92 0.78 -16.22
C GLY A 320 -6.79 0.50 -17.43
N ALA A 321 -7.11 -0.79 -17.69
CA ALA A 321 -7.77 -1.21 -18.92
C ALA A 321 -9.13 -1.86 -18.69
N GLN A 322 -9.38 -2.46 -17.51
CA GLN A 322 -10.54 -3.28 -17.25
C GLN A 322 -11.32 -2.80 -16.03
N PRO A 323 -12.66 -3.01 -16.01
CA PRO A 323 -13.45 -2.76 -14.82
C PRO A 323 -13.08 -3.73 -13.69
N LEU A 324 -13.41 -3.37 -12.46
CA LEU A 324 -13.28 -4.29 -11.33
C LEU A 324 -14.34 -5.40 -11.41
N PRO A 325 -13.99 -6.65 -11.04
CA PRO A 325 -14.97 -7.73 -10.99
C PRO A 325 -16.04 -7.43 -9.92
N LYS A 326 -17.28 -7.83 -10.21
CA LYS A 326 -18.42 -7.66 -9.29
C LYS A 326 -18.53 -8.75 -8.23
N GLY A 327 -17.78 -9.81 -8.40
CA GLY A 327 -17.75 -10.96 -7.52
C GLY A 327 -16.50 -11.80 -7.79
N ARG A 328 -16.52 -13.05 -7.34
CA ARG A 328 -15.34 -13.94 -7.35
C ARG A 328 -15.45 -15.09 -8.33
N ARG A 329 -16.56 -15.22 -9.10
CA ARG A 329 -16.77 -16.31 -10.06
C ARG A 329 -16.00 -16.02 -11.34
N VAL A 330 -15.08 -16.91 -11.71
CA VAL A 330 -14.24 -16.79 -12.90
C VAL A 330 -14.60 -17.88 -13.90
N ALA A 331 -14.81 -17.49 -15.13
CA ALA A 331 -14.86 -18.41 -16.26
C ALA A 331 -13.50 -18.47 -16.95
N ILE A 332 -13.04 -19.65 -17.26
CA ILE A 332 -11.79 -19.92 -17.97
C ILE A 332 -12.13 -20.58 -19.31
N VAL A 333 -11.65 -19.99 -20.40
CA VAL A 333 -11.81 -20.51 -21.77
C VAL A 333 -10.41 -20.74 -22.35
N THR A 334 -10.16 -21.92 -22.88
CA THR A 334 -8.85 -22.30 -23.38
C THR A 334 -8.92 -23.20 -24.61
N ASN A 335 -7.82 -23.28 -25.37
CA ASN A 335 -7.59 -24.32 -26.36
C ASN A 335 -6.60 -25.41 -25.90
N ALA A 336 -6.22 -25.40 -24.61
CA ALA A 336 -5.23 -26.31 -24.05
C ALA A 336 -5.48 -26.62 -22.57
N GLY A 337 -5.66 -27.88 -22.21
CA GLY A 337 -6.03 -28.29 -20.85
C GLY A 337 -4.95 -28.03 -19.80
N GLY A 338 -3.65 -28.16 -20.11
CA GLY A 338 -2.56 -27.96 -19.15
C GLY A 338 -2.55 -26.56 -18.52
N PRO A 339 -2.52 -25.49 -19.30
CA PRO A 339 -2.63 -24.12 -18.78
C PRO A 339 -3.92 -23.86 -17.99
N ALA A 340 -5.04 -24.48 -18.36
CA ALA A 340 -6.29 -24.33 -17.65
C ALA A 340 -6.22 -24.86 -16.21
N ILE A 341 -5.54 -26.00 -15.99
CA ILE A 341 -5.33 -26.57 -14.65
C ILE A 341 -4.54 -25.59 -13.78
N LEU A 342 -3.39 -25.10 -14.26
CA LEU A 342 -2.56 -24.15 -13.52
C LEU A 342 -3.31 -22.84 -13.19
N CYS A 343 -4.10 -22.35 -14.14
CA CYS A 343 -4.92 -21.15 -13.93
C CYS A 343 -6.01 -21.39 -12.88
N ALA A 344 -6.74 -22.50 -12.95
CA ALA A 344 -7.79 -22.84 -12.00
C ALA A 344 -7.24 -23.02 -10.57
N ASP A 345 -6.15 -23.78 -10.41
CA ASP A 345 -5.47 -23.95 -9.13
C ASP A 345 -5.07 -22.59 -8.54
N ARG A 346 -4.53 -21.69 -9.39
CA ARG A 346 -4.14 -20.35 -8.95
C ARG A 346 -5.33 -19.47 -8.60
N CYS A 347 -6.45 -19.60 -9.32
CA CYS A 347 -7.71 -18.92 -8.98
C CYS A 347 -8.20 -19.32 -7.59
N GLU A 348 -8.33 -20.61 -7.32
CA GLU A 348 -8.84 -21.12 -6.03
C GLU A 348 -7.89 -20.77 -4.88
N ALA A 349 -6.59 -20.96 -5.05
CA ALA A 349 -5.59 -20.55 -4.07
C ALA A 349 -5.63 -19.04 -3.76
N GLY A 350 -6.08 -18.22 -4.71
CA GLY A 350 -6.30 -16.79 -4.57
C GLY A 350 -7.68 -16.39 -4.01
N GLY A 351 -8.53 -17.37 -3.67
CA GLY A 351 -9.88 -17.15 -3.15
C GLY A 351 -10.92 -16.75 -4.22
N LEU A 352 -10.63 -17.03 -5.49
CA LEU A 352 -11.61 -16.98 -6.58
C LEU A 352 -12.36 -18.30 -6.66
N LEU A 353 -13.47 -18.31 -7.34
CA LEU A 353 -14.31 -19.49 -7.56
C LEU A 353 -14.33 -19.82 -9.05
N VAL A 354 -14.17 -21.10 -9.39
CA VAL A 354 -14.29 -21.60 -10.77
C VAL A 354 -15.50 -22.56 -10.82
N PRO A 355 -16.75 -22.03 -10.79
CA PRO A 355 -17.93 -22.87 -10.70
C PRO A 355 -18.20 -23.62 -12.01
N THR A 356 -18.69 -24.84 -11.91
CA THR A 356 -19.23 -25.57 -13.05
C THR A 356 -20.44 -24.81 -13.61
N PHE A 357 -20.50 -24.66 -14.94
CA PHE A 357 -21.64 -24.03 -15.60
C PHE A 357 -22.90 -24.85 -15.51
N SER A 358 -24.07 -24.20 -15.57
CA SER A 358 -25.37 -24.84 -15.63
C SER A 358 -25.50 -25.75 -16.86
N GLU A 359 -26.39 -26.73 -16.77
CA GLU A 359 -26.72 -27.62 -17.91
C GLU A 359 -27.16 -26.83 -19.15
N ARG A 360 -27.84 -25.69 -18.96
CA ARG A 360 -28.25 -24.80 -20.04
C ARG A 360 -27.03 -24.22 -20.78
N THR A 361 -26.07 -23.68 -20.07
CA THR A 361 -24.86 -23.09 -20.65
C THR A 361 -24.00 -24.17 -21.30
N GLN A 362 -23.86 -25.33 -20.67
CA GLN A 362 -23.16 -26.47 -21.26
C GLN A 362 -23.84 -26.98 -22.54
N ALA A 363 -25.18 -27.07 -22.58
CA ALA A 363 -25.91 -27.46 -23.79
C ALA A 363 -25.75 -26.44 -24.93
N GLN A 364 -25.69 -25.13 -24.60
CA GLN A 364 -25.41 -24.09 -25.60
C GLN A 364 -23.99 -24.25 -26.18
N LEU A 365 -23.00 -24.49 -25.34
CA LEU A 365 -21.62 -24.74 -25.76
C LEU A 365 -21.51 -26.02 -26.61
N ALA A 366 -22.19 -27.09 -26.21
CA ALA A 366 -22.23 -28.36 -26.95
C ALA A 366 -22.84 -28.24 -28.35
N SER A 367 -23.68 -27.24 -28.61
CA SER A 367 -24.34 -27.06 -29.90
C SER A 367 -23.40 -26.74 -31.07
N PHE A 368 -22.21 -26.23 -30.78
CA PHE A 368 -21.21 -25.83 -31.80
C PHE A 368 -19.79 -26.35 -31.52
N LEU A 369 -19.51 -26.85 -30.31
CA LEU A 369 -18.21 -27.41 -29.96
C LEU A 369 -18.19 -28.93 -30.26
N PRO A 370 -17.01 -29.49 -30.56
CA PRO A 370 -16.88 -30.92 -30.78
C PRO A 370 -17.16 -31.74 -29.51
N PRO A 371 -17.57 -33.00 -29.61
CA PRO A 371 -17.88 -33.84 -28.45
C PRO A 371 -16.70 -34.07 -27.48
N THR A 372 -15.49 -33.79 -27.94
CA THR A 372 -14.24 -33.90 -27.14
C THR A 372 -13.93 -32.64 -26.34
N ALA A 373 -14.67 -31.54 -26.53
CA ALA A 373 -14.49 -30.31 -25.79
C ALA A 373 -14.94 -30.47 -24.33
N GLY A 374 -14.22 -29.79 -23.41
CA GLY A 374 -14.62 -29.68 -22.02
C GLY A 374 -15.61 -28.53 -21.84
N LEU A 375 -16.81 -28.78 -21.29
CA LEU A 375 -17.89 -27.78 -21.25
C LEU A 375 -18.16 -27.22 -19.86
N ALA A 376 -17.56 -27.80 -18.82
CA ALA A 376 -17.94 -27.53 -17.43
C ALA A 376 -17.44 -26.19 -16.84
N ASN A 377 -16.29 -25.78 -17.07
CA ASN A 377 -15.44 -24.71 -16.58
C ASN A 377 -14.27 -25.31 -15.75
N PRO A 378 -13.03 -25.17 -16.22
CA PRO A 378 -12.61 -24.52 -17.48
C PRO A 378 -13.25 -25.11 -18.74
N VAL A 379 -13.61 -24.23 -19.70
CA VAL A 379 -14.09 -24.68 -21.04
C VAL A 379 -12.86 -24.90 -21.91
N ASP A 380 -12.59 -26.17 -22.24
CA ASP A 380 -11.50 -26.54 -23.15
C ASP A 380 -12.05 -26.75 -24.56
N LEU A 381 -11.78 -25.80 -25.44
CA LEU A 381 -12.20 -25.79 -26.84
C LEU A 381 -11.41 -26.77 -27.71
N ILE A 382 -10.38 -27.42 -27.12
CA ILE A 382 -9.37 -28.26 -27.76
C ILE A 382 -8.42 -27.50 -28.74
N ALA A 383 -7.29 -28.11 -29.07
CA ALA A 383 -6.21 -27.46 -29.85
C ALA A 383 -6.61 -27.10 -31.31
N SER A 384 -7.65 -27.70 -31.84
CA SER A 384 -8.15 -27.40 -33.19
C SER A 384 -9.14 -26.23 -33.24
N ALA A 385 -9.49 -25.63 -32.09
CA ALA A 385 -10.43 -24.52 -32.06
C ALA A 385 -9.90 -23.31 -32.83
N GLY A 386 -10.74 -22.74 -33.67
CA GLY A 386 -10.50 -21.54 -34.44
C GLY A 386 -11.01 -20.28 -33.74
N ALA A 387 -10.84 -19.14 -34.40
CA ALA A 387 -11.30 -17.85 -33.91
C ALA A 387 -12.85 -17.83 -33.66
N GLU A 388 -13.61 -18.55 -34.51
CA GLU A 388 -15.06 -18.58 -34.42
C GLU A 388 -15.54 -19.32 -33.16
N GLU A 389 -14.91 -20.45 -32.81
CA GLU A 389 -15.24 -21.20 -31.59
C GLU A 389 -14.95 -20.37 -30.34
N PHE A 390 -13.83 -19.64 -30.30
CA PHE A 390 -13.55 -18.68 -29.22
C PHE A 390 -14.64 -17.61 -29.14
N ARG A 391 -15.00 -16.99 -30.27
CA ARG A 391 -16.01 -15.94 -30.31
C ARG A 391 -17.37 -16.44 -29.79
N GLN A 392 -17.82 -17.59 -30.22
CA GLN A 392 -19.11 -18.18 -29.81
C GLN A 392 -19.09 -18.58 -28.32
N ALA A 393 -18.03 -19.26 -27.86
CA ALA A 393 -17.90 -19.66 -26.46
C ALA A 393 -17.91 -18.45 -25.52
N LEU A 394 -17.12 -17.42 -25.82
CA LEU A 394 -17.09 -16.20 -25.03
C LEU A 394 -18.43 -15.47 -25.01
N ARG A 395 -19.14 -15.44 -26.14
CA ARG A 395 -20.48 -14.86 -26.21
C ARG A 395 -21.50 -15.60 -25.33
N VAL A 396 -21.51 -16.93 -25.37
CA VAL A 396 -22.38 -17.76 -24.52
C VAL A 396 -22.06 -17.51 -23.04
N ILE A 397 -20.78 -17.56 -22.66
CA ILE A 397 -20.35 -17.43 -21.26
C ILE A 397 -20.62 -16.00 -20.74
N ALA A 398 -20.27 -14.98 -21.51
CA ALA A 398 -20.52 -13.59 -21.12
C ALA A 398 -22.01 -13.29 -20.96
N GLY A 399 -22.85 -13.90 -21.79
CA GLY A 399 -24.32 -13.76 -21.73
C GLY A 399 -25.00 -14.62 -20.67
N SER A 400 -24.31 -15.59 -20.06
CA SER A 400 -24.92 -16.53 -19.10
C SER A 400 -25.23 -15.91 -17.74
N GLY A 401 -24.45 -14.86 -17.32
CA GLY A 401 -24.51 -14.30 -15.98
C GLY A 401 -23.89 -15.19 -14.88
N GLU A 402 -23.21 -16.27 -15.25
CA GLU A 402 -22.63 -17.24 -14.32
C GLU A 402 -21.19 -16.89 -13.90
N ALA A 403 -20.57 -15.91 -14.54
CA ALA A 403 -19.22 -15.44 -14.22
C ALA A 403 -19.19 -13.93 -13.91
N ASP A 404 -18.25 -13.54 -13.06
CA ASP A 404 -17.97 -12.15 -12.69
C ASP A 404 -16.70 -11.63 -13.38
N ALA A 405 -15.90 -12.54 -13.97
CA ALA A 405 -14.70 -12.25 -14.76
C ALA A 405 -14.40 -13.39 -15.74
N LEU A 406 -13.66 -13.08 -16.81
CA LEU A 406 -13.23 -14.03 -17.82
C LEU A 406 -11.70 -14.08 -17.89
N ILE A 407 -11.14 -15.29 -17.98
CA ILE A 407 -9.77 -15.55 -18.37
C ILE A 407 -9.78 -16.35 -19.68
N VAL A 408 -9.10 -15.83 -20.69
CA VAL A 408 -8.90 -16.53 -21.96
C VAL A 408 -7.45 -16.99 -22.04
N LEU A 409 -7.24 -18.29 -22.16
CA LEU A 409 -5.92 -18.88 -22.28
C LEU A 409 -5.75 -19.39 -23.71
N TYR A 410 -4.81 -18.85 -24.42
CA TYR A 410 -4.50 -19.27 -25.79
C TYR A 410 -3.04 -19.77 -25.88
N VAL A 411 -2.89 -20.98 -26.40
CA VAL A 411 -1.59 -21.55 -26.78
C VAL A 411 -1.51 -21.53 -28.30
N SER A 412 -0.52 -20.80 -28.84
CA SER A 412 -0.31 -20.73 -30.28
C SER A 412 0.27 -22.07 -30.79
N ALA A 413 -0.49 -22.75 -31.63
CA ALA A 413 -0.05 -23.96 -32.34
C ALA A 413 0.30 -23.66 -33.82
N GLY A 414 0.45 -22.40 -34.21
CA GLY A 414 0.90 -21.96 -35.54
C GLY A 414 -0.18 -21.95 -36.63
N ALA A 415 -1.41 -22.37 -36.37
CA ALA A 415 -2.44 -22.53 -37.39
C ALA A 415 -3.43 -21.35 -37.50
N LEU A 416 -3.54 -20.52 -36.47
CA LEU A 416 -4.47 -19.39 -36.40
C LEU A 416 -3.78 -18.06 -36.67
N ASP A 417 -4.45 -17.19 -37.45
CA ASP A 417 -4.05 -15.79 -37.56
C ASP A 417 -4.29 -15.08 -36.23
N PRO A 418 -3.23 -14.56 -35.57
CA PRO A 418 -3.32 -13.94 -34.27
C PRO A 418 -4.27 -12.73 -34.22
N GLN A 419 -4.36 -11.96 -35.29
CA GLN A 419 -5.23 -10.80 -35.38
C GLN A 419 -6.71 -11.21 -35.44
N SER A 420 -7.03 -12.24 -36.21
CA SER A 420 -8.39 -12.79 -36.29
C SER A 420 -8.89 -13.30 -34.94
N LEU A 421 -8.00 -13.96 -34.17
CA LEU A 421 -8.34 -14.42 -32.83
C LEU A 421 -8.57 -13.24 -31.86
N ALA A 422 -7.71 -12.21 -31.89
CA ALA A 422 -7.89 -11.03 -31.06
C ALA A 422 -9.23 -10.33 -31.32
N LEU A 423 -9.62 -10.20 -32.57
CA LEU A 423 -10.92 -9.65 -32.98
C LEU A 423 -12.09 -10.55 -32.53
N ALA A 424 -11.93 -11.87 -32.65
CA ALA A 424 -12.95 -12.83 -32.20
C ALA A 424 -13.17 -12.77 -30.68
N ILE A 425 -12.10 -12.63 -29.89
CA ILE A 425 -12.19 -12.42 -28.44
C ILE A 425 -12.97 -11.14 -28.14
N ARG A 426 -12.62 -10.01 -28.77
CA ARG A 426 -13.35 -8.75 -28.64
C ARG A 426 -14.84 -8.90 -28.95
N ASP A 427 -15.16 -9.47 -30.11
CA ASP A 427 -16.52 -9.57 -30.62
C ASP A 427 -17.39 -10.54 -29.78
N GLY A 428 -16.79 -11.61 -29.28
CA GLY A 428 -17.44 -12.54 -28.36
C GLY A 428 -17.86 -11.87 -27.07
N ILE A 429 -17.01 -11.03 -26.50
CA ILE A 429 -17.28 -10.29 -25.27
C ILE A 429 -18.32 -9.18 -25.50
N ALA A 430 -18.18 -8.39 -26.58
CA ALA A 430 -19.05 -7.25 -26.88
C ALA A 430 -20.50 -7.66 -27.18
N SER A 431 -20.73 -8.84 -27.72
CA SER A 431 -22.03 -9.29 -28.18
C SER A 431 -22.93 -9.88 -27.07
N GLY A 432 -22.43 -9.99 -25.84
CA GLY A 432 -23.08 -10.78 -24.79
C GLY A 432 -23.99 -10.03 -23.83
N THR A 433 -23.96 -8.69 -23.78
CA THR A 433 -24.59 -8.05 -22.62
C THR A 433 -25.25 -6.69 -22.87
N ASP A 434 -26.55 -6.62 -22.50
CA ASP A 434 -27.17 -5.42 -21.90
C ASP A 434 -26.68 -5.23 -20.43
N GLN A 435 -25.78 -6.07 -19.95
CA GLN A 435 -25.19 -6.03 -18.60
C GLN A 435 -23.88 -5.25 -18.60
N ALA A 436 -23.52 -4.73 -17.42
CA ALA A 436 -22.24 -4.01 -17.26
C ALA A 436 -21.05 -4.92 -17.63
N PRO A 437 -20.02 -4.38 -18.30
CA PRO A 437 -18.94 -5.17 -18.87
C PRO A 437 -18.19 -5.99 -17.80
N LEU A 438 -17.90 -7.25 -18.13
CA LEU A 438 -17.05 -8.14 -17.33
C LEU A 438 -15.57 -7.82 -17.59
N PRO A 439 -14.70 -7.86 -16.57
CA PRO A 439 -13.27 -7.83 -16.81
C PRO A 439 -12.80 -9.08 -17.54
N VAL A 440 -11.99 -8.88 -18.56
CA VAL A 440 -11.43 -9.95 -19.39
C VAL A 440 -9.91 -9.84 -19.42
N LEU A 441 -9.24 -10.91 -19.05
CA LEU A 441 -7.79 -11.03 -19.06
C LEU A 441 -7.39 -12.18 -20.00
N VAL A 442 -6.38 -11.93 -20.84
CA VAL A 442 -5.91 -12.92 -21.80
C VAL A 442 -4.51 -13.40 -21.42
N CYS A 443 -4.30 -14.70 -21.43
CA CYS A 443 -2.96 -15.29 -21.43
C CYS A 443 -2.66 -15.79 -22.84
N TRP A 444 -1.58 -15.29 -23.42
CA TRP A 444 -1.17 -15.63 -24.76
C TRP A 444 0.21 -16.30 -24.72
N MET A 445 0.23 -17.61 -24.96
CA MET A 445 1.46 -18.42 -24.94
C MET A 445 1.85 -18.81 -26.37
N GLY A 446 3.11 -18.60 -26.75
CA GLY A 446 3.61 -18.97 -28.07
C GLY A 446 4.84 -18.17 -28.48
N GLU A 447 5.21 -18.22 -29.75
CA GLU A 447 6.41 -17.62 -30.27
C GLU A 447 6.43 -16.08 -30.17
N GLU A 448 7.57 -15.51 -29.75
CA GLU A 448 7.78 -14.05 -29.63
C GLU A 448 7.57 -13.28 -30.95
N GLU A 449 7.68 -13.93 -32.09
CA GLU A 449 7.49 -13.31 -33.42
C GLU A 449 6.03 -12.99 -33.74
N GLN A 450 5.05 -13.60 -33.03
CA GLN A 450 3.61 -13.39 -33.25
C GLN A 450 3.02 -12.29 -32.34
N THR A 451 3.57 -11.09 -32.40
CA THR A 451 3.11 -9.96 -31.56
C THR A 451 1.83 -9.28 -32.06
N SER A 452 1.31 -9.61 -33.25
CA SER A 452 0.15 -8.94 -33.85
C SER A 452 -1.13 -9.11 -33.02
N GLY A 453 -1.41 -10.32 -32.53
CA GLY A 453 -2.56 -10.61 -31.67
C GLY A 453 -2.50 -9.89 -30.31
N PRO A 454 -1.44 -10.07 -29.51
CA PRO A 454 -1.22 -9.33 -28.28
C PRO A 454 -1.30 -7.81 -28.43
N ASN A 455 -0.68 -7.25 -29.49
CA ASN A 455 -0.73 -5.83 -29.77
C ASN A 455 -2.14 -5.35 -30.12
N GLU A 456 -2.93 -6.14 -30.85
CA GLU A 456 -4.32 -5.81 -31.14
C GLU A 456 -5.17 -5.84 -29.90
N LEU A 457 -5.04 -6.86 -29.02
CA LEU A 457 -5.73 -6.93 -27.73
C LEU A 457 -5.38 -5.72 -26.84
N ALA A 458 -4.10 -5.32 -26.81
CA ALA A 458 -3.67 -4.15 -26.06
C ALA A 458 -4.33 -2.86 -26.59
N ARG A 459 -4.47 -2.69 -27.92
CA ARG A 459 -5.21 -1.57 -28.53
C ARG A 459 -6.69 -1.56 -28.17
N LEU A 460 -7.25 -2.74 -27.93
CA LEU A 460 -8.63 -2.94 -27.50
C LEU A 460 -8.80 -2.83 -25.98
N ASN A 461 -7.77 -2.41 -25.24
CA ASN A 461 -7.74 -2.36 -23.79
C ASN A 461 -7.98 -3.73 -23.11
N ILE A 462 -7.57 -4.83 -23.75
CA ILE A 462 -7.62 -6.18 -23.17
C ILE A 462 -6.22 -6.55 -22.72
N PRO A 463 -5.98 -6.74 -21.40
CA PRO A 463 -4.68 -7.10 -20.83
C PRO A 463 -4.21 -8.47 -21.33
N VAL A 464 -2.93 -8.56 -21.71
CA VAL A 464 -2.30 -9.79 -22.16
C VAL A 464 -1.14 -10.15 -21.25
N TYR A 465 -1.06 -11.42 -20.86
CA TYR A 465 -0.03 -11.99 -19.99
C TYR A 465 0.60 -13.22 -20.65
N GLU A 466 1.80 -13.53 -20.24
CA GLU A 466 2.58 -14.64 -20.82
C GLU A 466 2.22 -15.99 -20.20
N PHE A 467 1.94 -16.04 -18.88
CA PHE A 467 1.68 -17.27 -18.15
C PHE A 467 0.30 -17.29 -17.48
N PRO A 468 -0.36 -18.47 -17.37
CA PRO A 468 -1.76 -18.62 -16.95
C PRO A 468 -2.01 -18.23 -15.48
N GLU A 469 -0.98 -18.28 -14.62
CA GLU A 469 -1.09 -17.92 -13.21
C GLU A 469 -1.21 -16.40 -13.02
N THR A 470 -0.66 -15.60 -13.95
CA THR A 470 -0.65 -14.14 -13.83
C THR A 470 -2.06 -13.52 -13.88
N PRO A 471 -2.93 -13.82 -14.87
CA PRO A 471 -4.29 -13.29 -14.86
C PRO A 471 -5.10 -13.76 -13.65
N ALA A 472 -4.91 -14.99 -13.18
CA ALA A 472 -5.55 -15.50 -11.96
C ALA A 472 -5.12 -14.71 -10.71
N LEU A 473 -3.82 -14.45 -10.55
CA LEU A 473 -3.28 -13.61 -9.49
C LEU A 473 -3.87 -12.19 -9.54
N VAL A 474 -3.89 -11.59 -10.72
CA VAL A 474 -4.40 -10.22 -10.93
C VAL A 474 -5.88 -10.14 -10.58
N LEU A 475 -6.70 -11.08 -11.06
CA LEU A 475 -8.12 -11.13 -10.72
C LEU A 475 -8.36 -11.34 -9.22
N SER A 476 -7.58 -12.20 -8.57
CA SER A 476 -7.67 -12.42 -7.13
C SER A 476 -7.47 -11.11 -6.34
N LYS A 477 -6.43 -10.36 -6.67
CA LYS A 477 -6.11 -9.10 -5.98
C LYS A 477 -7.10 -7.98 -6.33
N THR A 478 -7.55 -7.90 -7.57
CA THR A 478 -8.55 -6.90 -7.98
C THR A 478 -9.94 -7.19 -7.42
N ALA A 479 -10.33 -8.48 -7.28
CA ALA A 479 -11.54 -8.88 -6.60
C ALA A 479 -11.50 -8.57 -5.11
N ALA A 480 -10.39 -8.87 -4.44
CA ALA A 480 -10.20 -8.51 -3.02
C ALA A 480 -10.26 -6.97 -2.80
N TYR A 481 -9.71 -6.19 -3.72
CA TYR A 481 -9.84 -4.73 -3.69
C TYR A 481 -11.28 -4.28 -3.96
N ALA A 482 -12.00 -4.90 -4.89
CA ALA A 482 -13.41 -4.61 -5.14
C ALA A 482 -14.27 -4.87 -3.90
N ASP A 483 -14.07 -6.01 -3.23
CA ASP A 483 -14.73 -6.34 -1.97
C ASP A 483 -14.44 -5.32 -0.88
N TRP A 484 -13.15 -4.94 -0.71
CA TRP A 484 -12.77 -3.90 0.26
C TRP A 484 -13.43 -2.55 -0.06
N ARG A 485 -13.47 -2.17 -1.33
CA ARG A 485 -14.08 -0.91 -1.78
C ARG A 485 -15.59 -0.89 -1.56
N ALA A 486 -16.26 -2.04 -1.68
CA ALA A 486 -17.71 -2.18 -1.45
C ALA A 486 -18.09 -2.17 0.04
N GLN A 487 -17.15 -2.45 0.96
CA GLN A 487 -17.44 -2.41 2.39
C GLN A 487 -17.84 -0.98 2.82
N PRO A 488 -18.88 -0.84 3.65
CA PRO A 488 -19.25 0.46 4.20
C PRO A 488 -18.10 1.05 5.03
N LEU A 489 -18.05 2.37 5.12
CA LEU A 489 -17.19 3.03 6.10
C LEU A 489 -17.67 2.62 7.48
N GLY A 490 -16.80 1.94 8.24
CA GLY A 490 -17.13 1.58 9.62
C GLY A 490 -17.40 2.84 10.46
N MET A 491 -18.32 2.75 11.39
CA MET A 491 -18.52 3.75 12.43
C MET A 491 -17.74 3.33 13.67
N ILE A 492 -17.10 4.28 14.33
CA ILE A 492 -16.55 4.07 15.66
C ILE A 492 -17.73 4.33 16.62
N PRO A 493 -18.26 3.31 17.33
CA PRO A 493 -19.32 3.55 18.26
C PRO A 493 -18.81 4.38 19.44
N ASP A 494 -19.59 5.35 19.88
CA ASP A 494 -19.41 6.00 21.16
C ASP A 494 -20.07 5.15 22.25
N PHE A 495 -19.34 4.91 23.32
CA PHE A 495 -19.83 4.15 24.48
C PHE A 495 -19.88 5.10 25.67
N ASP A 496 -21.04 5.65 25.95
CA ASP A 496 -21.26 6.64 27.02
C ASP A 496 -21.02 6.06 28.42
N ASP A 497 -21.02 4.73 28.55
CA ASP A 497 -20.87 4.01 29.80
C ASP A 497 -19.42 3.62 30.15
N LEU A 498 -18.43 4.00 29.32
CA LEU A 498 -17.03 3.74 29.60
C LEU A 498 -16.41 4.82 30.49
N ASP A 499 -15.83 4.44 31.61
CA ASP A 499 -15.01 5.33 32.44
C ASP A 499 -13.51 5.23 32.06
N LEU A 500 -13.18 5.69 30.85
CA LEU A 500 -11.81 5.68 30.35
C LEU A 500 -10.89 6.60 31.16
N GLU A 501 -11.43 7.64 31.79
CA GLU A 501 -10.65 8.53 32.66
C GLU A 501 -10.21 7.82 33.95
N GLN A 502 -11.07 6.98 34.54
CA GLN A 502 -10.70 6.13 35.66
C GLN A 502 -9.61 5.13 35.25
N ALA A 503 -9.79 4.45 34.12
CA ALA A 503 -8.78 3.53 33.60
C ALA A 503 -7.41 4.22 33.39
N ARG A 504 -7.40 5.42 32.80
CA ARG A 504 -6.17 6.22 32.63
C ARG A 504 -5.53 6.62 33.96
N ARG A 505 -6.34 7.05 34.93
CA ARG A 505 -5.84 7.40 36.27
C ARG A 505 -5.17 6.21 36.96
N LEU A 506 -5.77 5.03 36.88
CA LEU A 506 -5.23 3.80 37.46
C LEU A 506 -3.89 3.43 36.82
N CYS A 507 -3.82 3.43 35.49
CA CYS A 507 -2.58 3.14 34.76
C CYS A 507 -1.49 4.18 35.10
N ARG A 508 -1.82 5.49 35.12
CA ARG A 508 -0.87 6.56 35.43
C ARG A 508 -0.32 6.42 36.85
N ARG A 509 -1.19 6.19 37.86
CA ARG A 509 -0.76 5.93 39.23
C ARG A 509 0.19 4.74 39.34
N ALA A 510 -0.07 3.66 38.58
CA ALA A 510 0.82 2.51 38.59
C ALA A 510 2.19 2.83 38.01
N VAL A 511 2.24 3.59 36.91
CA VAL A 511 3.50 4.03 36.28
C VAL A 511 4.25 5.01 37.18
N ASP A 512 3.57 5.99 37.78
CA ASP A 512 4.19 7.00 38.66
C ASP A 512 4.79 6.36 39.92
N ALA A 513 4.12 5.33 40.45
CA ALA A 513 4.57 4.65 41.67
C ALA A 513 5.74 3.68 41.46
N ARG A 514 5.89 3.07 40.28
CA ARG A 514 6.78 1.90 40.07
C ARG A 514 7.48 1.88 38.73
N GLY A 515 7.26 2.85 37.84
CA GLY A 515 7.73 2.83 36.46
C GLY A 515 6.89 1.90 35.57
N ALA A 516 7.41 1.65 34.35
CA ALA A 516 6.80 0.74 33.40
C ALA A 516 6.86 -0.70 33.93
N GLY A 517 5.77 -1.45 33.84
CA GLY A 517 5.69 -2.84 34.27
C GLY A 517 4.26 -3.38 34.29
N TRP A 518 4.09 -4.56 34.89
CA TRP A 518 2.81 -5.23 34.99
C TRP A 518 1.93 -4.61 36.10
N LEU A 519 0.64 -4.44 35.80
CA LEU A 519 -0.34 -4.07 36.81
C LEU A 519 -0.57 -5.22 37.80
N SER A 520 -0.92 -4.88 39.05
CA SER A 520 -1.44 -5.88 39.97
C SER A 520 -2.76 -6.45 39.44
N ALA A 521 -3.11 -7.66 39.90
CA ALA A 521 -4.37 -8.29 39.51
C ALA A 521 -5.61 -7.43 39.85
N GLU A 522 -5.55 -6.72 40.97
CA GLU A 522 -6.60 -5.80 41.41
C GLU A 522 -6.71 -4.58 40.49
N ALA A 523 -5.58 -3.90 40.22
CA ALA A 523 -5.56 -2.74 39.34
C ALA A 523 -5.99 -3.10 37.91
N MET A 524 -5.54 -4.26 37.40
CA MET A 524 -5.97 -4.74 36.07
C MET A 524 -7.49 -4.98 36.03
N ARG A 525 -8.05 -5.60 37.08
CA ARG A 525 -9.49 -5.82 37.16
C ARG A 525 -10.26 -4.50 37.16
N GLU A 526 -9.80 -3.50 37.91
CA GLU A 526 -10.42 -2.17 37.96
C GLU A 526 -10.36 -1.49 36.58
N VAL A 527 -9.22 -1.55 35.88
CA VAL A 527 -9.06 -1.00 34.53
C VAL A 527 -10.04 -1.65 33.55
N LEU A 528 -10.13 -3.00 33.55
CA LEU A 528 -11.06 -3.72 32.68
C LEU A 528 -12.52 -3.41 33.01
N THR A 529 -12.85 -3.30 34.29
CA THR A 529 -14.21 -2.96 34.73
C THR A 529 -14.57 -1.52 34.33
N SER A 530 -13.63 -0.57 34.46
CA SER A 530 -13.83 0.82 34.00
C SER A 530 -14.06 0.91 32.49
N ALA A 531 -13.44 0.00 31.73
CA ALA A 531 -13.67 -0.16 30.29
C ALA A 531 -14.89 -1.04 29.95
N ARG A 532 -15.73 -1.41 30.94
CA ARG A 532 -16.91 -2.29 30.76
C ARG A 532 -16.61 -3.64 30.11
N LEU A 533 -15.36 -4.08 30.18
CA LEU A 533 -15.00 -5.41 29.70
C LEU A 533 -15.48 -6.46 30.71
N PRO A 534 -16.16 -7.53 30.26
CA PRO A 534 -16.62 -8.58 31.15
C PRO A 534 -15.42 -9.32 31.75
N VAL A 535 -15.30 -9.26 33.07
CA VAL A 535 -14.24 -9.94 33.81
C VAL A 535 -14.84 -11.14 34.55
N ALA A 536 -14.21 -12.31 34.40
CA ALA A 536 -14.66 -13.51 35.12
C ALA A 536 -14.81 -13.20 36.63
N PRO A 537 -15.91 -13.61 37.28
CA PRO A 537 -16.08 -13.43 38.72
C PRO A 537 -14.92 -14.12 39.47
N GLY A 538 -14.62 -13.63 40.68
CA GLY A 538 -13.50 -14.12 41.47
C GLY A 538 -12.64 -12.98 41.98
N GLY A 539 -11.40 -13.26 42.35
CA GLY A 539 -10.50 -12.22 42.87
C GLY A 539 -9.19 -12.74 43.44
N LEU A 540 -8.45 -11.82 44.04
CA LEU A 540 -7.19 -12.11 44.72
C LEU A 540 -7.47 -12.66 46.13
N ALA A 541 -6.84 -13.76 46.46
CA ALA A 541 -6.77 -14.33 47.79
C ALA A 541 -5.30 -14.38 48.27
N ARG A 542 -5.03 -13.85 49.45
CA ARG A 542 -3.68 -13.79 50.02
C ARG A 542 -3.41 -14.93 50.98
N THR A 543 -4.47 -15.57 51.47
CA THR A 543 -4.40 -16.73 52.38
C THR A 543 -5.17 -17.90 51.80
N MET A 544 -4.89 -19.11 52.33
CA MET A 544 -5.64 -20.32 51.97
C MET A 544 -7.13 -20.21 52.30
N ASP A 545 -7.47 -19.58 53.43
CA ASP A 545 -8.86 -19.42 53.86
C ASP A 545 -9.59 -18.39 52.99
N ASP A 546 -8.91 -17.32 52.56
CA ASP A 546 -9.48 -16.37 51.59
C ASP A 546 -9.77 -17.07 50.25
N ALA A 547 -8.82 -17.90 49.79
CA ALA A 547 -9.00 -18.65 48.54
C ALA A 547 -10.19 -19.63 48.62
N ALA A 548 -10.30 -20.34 49.76
CA ALA A 548 -11.39 -21.26 50.03
C ALA A 548 -12.76 -20.51 50.09
N SER A 549 -12.78 -19.36 50.76
CA SER A 549 -13.97 -18.53 50.90
C SER A 549 -14.41 -17.93 49.56
N LEU A 550 -13.44 -17.52 48.74
CA LEU A 550 -13.68 -16.99 47.41
C LEU A 550 -14.22 -18.07 46.47
N ALA A 551 -13.66 -19.27 46.50
CA ALA A 551 -14.12 -20.41 45.69
C ALA A 551 -15.58 -20.78 45.99
N ARG A 552 -15.99 -20.78 47.30
CA ARG A 552 -17.40 -21.00 47.66
C ARG A 552 -18.35 -19.95 47.09
N ARG A 553 -17.93 -18.68 47.03
CA ARG A 553 -18.73 -17.59 46.50
C ARG A 553 -18.91 -17.65 45.00
N VAL A 554 -17.83 -18.03 44.26
CA VAL A 554 -17.89 -18.05 42.77
C VAL A 554 -18.48 -19.34 42.22
N GLY A 555 -18.54 -20.41 43.07
CA GLY A 555 -19.01 -21.74 42.67
C GLY A 555 -17.96 -22.60 42.00
N PHE A 556 -18.10 -23.92 42.12
CA PHE A 556 -17.20 -24.92 41.56
C PHE A 556 -17.68 -25.40 40.17
N PRO A 557 -16.80 -25.86 39.29
CA PRO A 557 -15.34 -25.98 39.47
C PRO A 557 -14.61 -24.62 39.31
N VAL A 558 -13.46 -24.47 39.99
CA VAL A 558 -12.64 -23.26 39.93
C VAL A 558 -11.23 -23.52 39.44
N ALA A 559 -10.57 -22.47 38.93
CA ALA A 559 -9.16 -22.39 38.67
C ALA A 559 -8.47 -21.50 39.72
N VAL A 560 -7.30 -21.95 40.19
CA VAL A 560 -6.42 -21.18 41.09
C VAL A 560 -5.14 -20.87 40.33
N LYS A 561 -4.82 -19.56 40.21
CA LYS A 561 -3.69 -19.05 39.44
C LYS A 561 -2.80 -18.18 40.32
N LEU A 562 -1.48 -18.33 40.23
CA LEU A 562 -0.54 -17.44 40.90
C LEU A 562 -0.82 -15.98 40.56
N ALA A 563 -0.92 -15.14 41.57
CA ALA A 563 -0.87 -13.68 41.40
C ALA A 563 0.57 -13.21 41.67
N SER A 564 1.21 -12.69 40.65
CA SER A 564 2.58 -12.17 40.69
C SER A 564 2.77 -11.11 39.65
N ARG A 565 3.54 -10.09 39.97
CA ARG A 565 3.93 -9.03 39.02
C ARG A 565 5.27 -9.35 38.33
N THR A 566 6.07 -10.23 38.90
CA THR A 566 7.40 -10.60 38.40
C THR A 566 7.41 -11.97 37.69
N VAL A 567 6.48 -12.86 38.03
CA VAL A 567 6.32 -14.16 37.36
C VAL A 567 5.21 -14.06 36.33
N VAL A 568 5.59 -13.84 35.08
CA VAL A 568 4.68 -13.65 33.95
C VAL A 568 4.16 -15.00 33.42
N HIS A 569 5.07 -15.97 33.19
CA HIS A 569 4.75 -17.29 32.68
C HIS A 569 4.38 -18.25 33.82
N LYS A 570 3.16 -18.10 34.33
CA LYS A 570 2.67 -18.79 35.52
C LYS A 570 2.63 -20.31 35.37
N THR A 571 2.35 -20.82 34.18
CA THR A 571 2.26 -22.23 33.86
C THR A 571 3.62 -22.92 34.00
N GLU A 572 4.70 -22.27 33.59
CA GLU A 572 6.07 -22.81 33.65
C GLU A 572 6.55 -23.09 35.09
N VAL A 573 6.10 -22.24 36.02
CA VAL A 573 6.41 -22.41 37.46
C VAL A 573 5.34 -23.24 38.19
N GLY A 574 4.43 -23.90 37.49
CA GLY A 574 3.31 -24.63 38.10
C GLY A 574 2.35 -23.75 38.87
N GLY A 575 2.30 -22.49 38.55
CA GLY A 575 1.45 -21.49 39.20
C GLY A 575 -0.02 -21.47 38.72
N VAL A 576 -0.48 -22.51 38.01
CA VAL A 576 -1.88 -22.62 37.55
C VAL A 576 -2.40 -24.03 37.87
N VAL A 577 -3.49 -24.13 38.61
CA VAL A 577 -4.19 -25.38 38.90
C VAL A 577 -5.65 -25.23 38.50
N LEU A 578 -6.11 -26.10 37.62
CA LEU A 578 -7.42 -26.03 36.99
C LEU A 578 -8.38 -27.11 37.54
N ASN A 579 -9.66 -26.90 37.29
CA ASN A 579 -10.72 -27.86 37.50
C ASN A 579 -10.83 -28.37 38.98
N LEU A 580 -10.70 -27.45 39.94
CA LEU A 580 -10.81 -27.76 41.35
C LEU A 580 -12.29 -27.85 41.74
N GLN A 581 -12.71 -28.98 42.33
CA GLN A 581 -14.11 -29.32 42.55
C GLN A 581 -14.60 -29.00 43.94
N ASP A 582 -13.72 -28.75 44.90
CA ASP A 582 -14.04 -28.52 46.28
C ASP A 582 -13.05 -27.61 47.01
N VAL A 583 -13.40 -27.23 48.23
CA VAL A 583 -12.63 -26.30 49.07
C VAL A 583 -11.26 -26.87 49.44
N ASP A 584 -11.17 -28.18 49.70
CA ASP A 584 -9.93 -28.79 50.12
C ASP A 584 -8.95 -28.90 48.95
N ALA A 585 -9.46 -29.12 47.74
CA ALA A 585 -8.67 -29.03 46.50
C ALA A 585 -8.11 -27.60 46.30
N VAL A 586 -8.87 -26.57 46.58
CA VAL A 586 -8.39 -25.16 46.51
C VAL A 586 -7.31 -24.88 47.53
N ARG A 587 -7.46 -25.36 48.78
CA ARG A 587 -6.43 -25.22 49.81
C ARG A 587 -5.13 -25.94 49.43
N ARG A 588 -5.24 -27.18 48.92
CA ARG A 588 -4.09 -27.93 48.41
C ARG A 588 -3.40 -27.19 47.25
N ALA A 589 -4.16 -26.66 46.31
CA ALA A 589 -3.61 -25.90 45.17
C ALA A 589 -2.88 -24.63 45.63
N PHE A 590 -3.43 -23.90 46.61
CA PHE A 590 -2.73 -22.74 47.20
C PHE A 590 -1.40 -23.13 47.83
N ALA A 591 -1.40 -24.18 48.65
CA ALA A 591 -0.19 -24.72 49.31
C ALA A 591 0.84 -25.18 48.25
N GLN A 592 0.40 -25.93 47.26
CA GLN A 592 1.26 -26.43 46.17
C GLN A 592 1.96 -25.28 45.41
N ILE A 593 1.24 -24.20 45.03
CA ILE A 593 1.81 -23.04 44.36
C ILE A 593 2.84 -22.35 45.26
N ARG A 594 2.49 -22.12 46.54
CA ARG A 594 3.37 -21.50 47.52
C ARG A 594 4.65 -22.31 47.76
N ASP A 595 4.50 -23.59 48.01
CA ASP A 595 5.62 -24.51 48.34
C ASP A 595 6.56 -24.65 47.14
N ARG A 596 6.04 -24.67 45.93
CA ARG A 596 6.84 -24.69 44.70
C ARG A 596 7.65 -23.41 44.52
N LEU A 597 7.04 -22.23 44.74
CA LEU A 597 7.78 -20.98 44.72
C LEU A 597 8.81 -20.86 45.83
N ALA A 598 8.56 -21.47 47.00
CA ALA A 598 9.53 -21.54 48.10
C ALA A 598 10.76 -22.41 47.72
N LEU A 599 10.53 -23.56 47.06
CA LEU A 599 11.60 -24.41 46.56
C LEU A 599 12.47 -23.72 45.51
N ASP A 600 11.86 -22.86 44.67
CA ASP A 600 12.55 -22.09 43.66
C ASP A 600 13.15 -20.77 44.20
N ASN A 601 13.13 -20.54 45.53
CA ASN A 601 13.54 -19.28 46.20
C ASN A 601 12.86 -18.02 45.62
N ARG A 602 11.59 -18.16 45.24
CA ARG A 602 10.79 -17.06 44.60
C ARG A 602 9.51 -16.73 45.37
N LEU A 603 9.42 -17.13 46.65
CA LEU A 603 8.21 -16.92 47.46
C LEU A 603 7.81 -15.45 47.59
N GLU A 604 8.77 -14.53 47.65
CA GLU A 604 8.54 -13.08 47.69
C GLU A 604 7.87 -12.51 46.39
N ALA A 605 7.90 -13.28 45.30
CA ALA A 605 7.20 -12.96 44.09
C ALA A 605 5.70 -13.27 44.13
N MET A 606 5.21 -13.93 45.20
CA MET A 606 3.80 -14.30 45.35
C MET A 606 2.99 -13.18 46.04
N ASP A 607 2.19 -12.46 45.26
CA ASP A 607 1.19 -11.51 45.81
C ASP A 607 -0.05 -12.24 46.37
N GLY A 608 -0.22 -13.52 46.08
CA GLY A 608 -1.35 -14.39 46.44
C GLY A 608 -1.75 -15.29 45.26
N VAL A 609 -2.99 -15.75 45.25
CA VAL A 609 -3.58 -16.48 44.13
C VAL A 609 -4.88 -15.81 43.64
N ILE A 610 -5.15 -15.94 42.36
CA ILE A 610 -6.45 -15.55 41.77
C ILE A 610 -7.32 -16.82 41.72
N VAL A 611 -8.52 -16.70 42.28
CA VAL A 611 -9.54 -17.76 42.21
C VAL A 611 -10.63 -17.31 41.25
N GLN A 612 -10.92 -18.13 40.25
CA GLN A 612 -11.91 -17.84 39.19
C GLN A 612 -12.71 -19.12 38.89
N PRO A 613 -13.98 -19.01 38.44
CA PRO A 613 -14.70 -20.18 37.96
C PRO A 613 -14.04 -20.73 36.69
N MET A 614 -14.16 -22.02 36.45
CA MET A 614 -13.82 -22.58 35.15
C MET A 614 -14.81 -22.08 34.10
N VAL A 615 -14.29 -21.60 33.00
CA VAL A 615 -15.08 -21.28 31.81
C VAL A 615 -14.94 -22.42 30.83
N SER A 616 -16.05 -23.07 30.48
CA SER A 616 -16.08 -24.18 29.53
C SER A 616 -16.91 -23.80 28.32
N GLY A 617 -16.50 -24.28 27.17
CA GLY A 617 -17.12 -23.94 25.87
C GLY A 617 -16.70 -22.54 25.38
N GLY A 618 -16.83 -22.33 24.09
CA GLY A 618 -16.46 -21.06 23.45
C GLY A 618 -15.12 -21.14 22.72
N VAL A 619 -14.79 -20.05 22.03
CA VAL A 619 -13.53 -19.88 21.30
C VAL A 619 -12.63 -18.96 22.10
N GLU A 620 -11.41 -19.40 22.37
CA GLU A 620 -10.39 -18.60 23.05
C GLU A 620 -9.79 -17.60 22.07
N LEU A 621 -9.89 -16.32 22.41
CA LEU A 621 -9.37 -15.20 21.59
C LEU A 621 -8.37 -14.40 22.40
N MET A 622 -7.32 -13.95 21.73
CA MET A 622 -6.33 -13.03 22.29
C MET A 622 -6.45 -11.66 21.63
N VAL A 623 -6.54 -10.62 22.46
CA VAL A 623 -6.44 -9.22 22.03
C VAL A 623 -5.30 -8.57 22.78
N GLY A 624 -4.37 -7.96 22.07
CA GLY A 624 -3.22 -7.27 22.66
C GLY A 624 -2.90 -5.97 21.95
N VAL A 625 -2.15 -5.11 22.65
CA VAL A 625 -1.57 -3.89 22.07
C VAL A 625 -0.05 -4.01 22.14
N THR A 626 0.60 -3.86 20.99
CA THR A 626 2.07 -3.75 20.89
C THR A 626 2.44 -2.40 20.34
N HIS A 627 3.63 -1.91 20.67
CA HIS A 627 4.14 -0.64 20.15
C HIS A 627 5.17 -0.90 19.06
N ASP A 628 4.86 -0.46 17.84
CA ASP A 628 5.82 -0.41 16.74
C ASP A 628 6.49 0.97 16.70
N PRO A 629 7.83 1.05 16.53
CA PRO A 629 8.54 2.34 16.52
C PRO A 629 8.07 3.32 15.44
N LEU A 630 7.53 2.82 14.33
CA LEU A 630 7.07 3.64 13.20
C LEU A 630 5.56 3.86 13.20
N PHE A 631 4.78 2.80 13.43
CA PHE A 631 3.32 2.86 13.40
C PHE A 631 2.71 3.33 14.72
N GLY A 632 3.48 3.26 15.82
CA GLY A 632 2.94 3.47 17.16
C GLY A 632 2.17 2.25 17.67
N PRO A 633 1.11 2.44 18.47
CA PRO A 633 0.36 1.31 19.01
C PRO A 633 -0.39 0.54 17.90
N LEU A 634 -0.19 -0.77 17.88
CA LEU A 634 -0.85 -1.74 17.01
C LEU A 634 -1.69 -2.67 17.84
N ILE A 635 -2.92 -2.94 17.39
CA ILE A 635 -3.80 -3.95 18.01
C ILE A 635 -3.54 -5.29 17.32
N ALA A 636 -3.17 -6.29 18.12
CA ALA A 636 -3.08 -7.67 17.70
C ALA A 636 -4.36 -8.41 18.12
N PHE A 637 -4.92 -9.19 17.22
CA PHE A 637 -6.10 -10.02 17.47
C PHE A 637 -5.88 -11.38 16.82
N GLY A 638 -6.20 -12.45 17.53
CA GLY A 638 -6.03 -13.81 17.03
C GLY A 638 -6.70 -14.85 17.93
N LEU A 639 -6.54 -16.10 17.54
CA LEU A 639 -6.87 -17.24 18.40
C LEU A 639 -5.88 -17.31 19.55
N GLY A 640 -6.38 -17.69 20.74
CA GLY A 640 -5.60 -17.87 21.95
C GLY A 640 -4.73 -19.13 21.93
#